data_2c126ecd6fba3b284b5f4583c6fdce6b
#
_entry.id   2c126ecd6fba3b284b5f4583c6fdce6b
#
_cell.length_a   1.000
_cell.length_b   1.000
_cell.length_c   1.000
_cell.angle_alpha   90.00
_cell.angle_beta   90.00
_cell.angle_gamma   90.00
#
_symmetry.space_group_name_H-M   'P 1'
#
loop_
_entity.id
_entity.type
_entity.pdbx_description
1 polymer ?
#
loop_
_entity_poly.entity_id
_entity_poly.type
_entity_poly.pdbx_seq_one_letter_code
_entity_poly.pdbx_strand_id
1 'polypeptide(L)'
;MMQEQIIRTDYAEVMQKSYVDYAMSVIISRALPDIRDGLKPVQRRTLYDMYELAIRYDKPYRKCARIVGDTMGKYHPHGDSSIYDALVVMAQEFKKGMPLVDGHGNFGSIEGDGAAAMRYTEARLQKVTQEVFLADLDKDVVDFMPNFDETEKEPTVLPVRLPNFLVNGSDGIAVGMVTSTPPHNLGEVIDAVKAYMKNDKLTTADLMQYIQGPDFPTGGIVTNKDELLNIYETGSGKIKLRGHVEIEQDKSGKLRLVITEIPYTMIGANIGKFLNDVYALVESKKTTDIIDISNQSSKEGIRIVLELKKQTDVDNLLALLYKKTRLEDTFSVNMLAIADGRPETLGLKSIIEYFLDFQYDLTTRKYQKLLAKELEKQEIQEGLMRAVDIIDLIIEILRGSKNIKQAKACLMTGTTEGIRFKSKASERAASALDFTERQATAILEMRLYKLIGLEMDALLKDHDATLKNIASYKDILENHKSMSRVISHDLDMIKKTYATPRKTSIENVRAAVYEEKKAEAMEVVALIDRFGYAKTIDKATFERNKEAALSESKYVISCMNTDKACIFTDTGRLHLIKITDMPFGRFRDKSIPLDNLGNYDSSGENIIHICNLASIQDSMMLFATKTGMLKLVKGSEFDVSKRTVAATKLADGDSIIAICTADNFNQLVLQTENGYFIRFPMMNIPEMKKTAIGVRGISLGSGDSVKAAYPLDSSQECTIIRNEKKLLLNKLKLVNRGGKGTKVRI
;
A
#
# COMPACT_ATOMS: atom_id res chain seq x y z
N MET A 1 5.45 -42.85 42.88
CA MET A 1 6.30 -42.62 41.71
C MET A 1 5.37 -42.28 40.56
N MET A 2 5.37 -41.01 40.08
CA MET A 2 4.70 -40.66 38.84
C MET A 2 5.50 -41.30 37.69
N GLN A 3 4.89 -42.14 36.91
CA GLN A 3 5.47 -42.65 35.67
C GLN A 3 5.53 -41.48 34.69
N GLU A 4 6.72 -41.04 34.28
CA GLU A 4 6.93 -40.13 33.16
C GLU A 4 6.45 -40.79 31.89
N GLN A 5 5.41 -40.27 31.29
CA GLN A 5 4.88 -40.72 29.99
C GLN A 5 5.62 -39.91 28.91
N ILE A 6 6.58 -40.53 28.24
CA ILE A 6 7.26 -39.94 27.08
C ILE A 6 6.35 -40.07 25.87
N ILE A 7 5.76 -38.94 25.43
CA ILE A 7 4.98 -38.86 24.19
C ILE A 7 5.96 -38.48 23.06
N ARG A 8 6.14 -39.37 22.08
CA ARG A 8 6.90 -39.07 20.86
C ARG A 8 5.97 -38.36 19.87
N THR A 9 6.28 -37.14 19.53
CA THR A 9 5.54 -36.33 18.52
C THR A 9 6.47 -36.01 17.36
N ASP A 10 5.98 -36.06 16.13
CA ASP A 10 6.76 -35.65 14.97
C ASP A 10 6.97 -34.12 15.02
N TYR A 11 8.21 -33.68 14.85
CA TYR A 11 8.57 -32.25 14.83
C TYR A 11 7.81 -31.49 13.73
N ALA A 12 7.66 -32.10 12.56
CA ALA A 12 6.93 -31.48 11.45
C ALA A 12 5.45 -31.24 11.80
N GLU A 13 4.80 -32.21 12.47
CA GLU A 13 3.41 -32.10 12.90
C GLU A 13 3.22 -31.00 13.96
N VAL A 14 4.13 -30.94 14.96
CA VAL A 14 4.11 -29.90 15.99
C VAL A 14 4.31 -28.51 15.37
N MET A 15 5.28 -28.36 14.46
CA MET A 15 5.53 -27.11 13.78
C MET A 15 4.36 -26.67 12.91
N GLN A 16 3.77 -27.59 12.15
CA GLN A 16 2.61 -27.31 11.31
C GLN A 16 1.42 -26.84 12.14
N LYS A 17 1.10 -27.55 13.22
CA LYS A 17 0.00 -27.18 14.13
C LYS A 17 0.24 -25.82 14.78
N SER A 18 1.43 -25.60 15.37
CA SER A 18 1.77 -24.33 16.01
C SER A 18 1.77 -23.16 15.03
N TYR A 19 2.21 -23.38 13.77
CA TYR A 19 2.17 -22.36 12.74
C TYR A 19 0.73 -22.01 12.31
N VAL A 20 -0.15 -23.01 12.20
CA VAL A 20 -1.56 -22.80 11.89
C VAL A 20 -2.24 -22.02 13.02
N ASP A 21 -2.02 -22.39 14.29
CA ASP A 21 -2.58 -21.70 15.44
C ASP A 21 -2.10 -20.23 15.51
N TYR A 22 -0.82 -20.00 15.27
CA TYR A 22 -0.27 -18.65 15.17
C TYR A 22 -0.87 -17.86 14.01
N ALA A 23 -0.94 -18.45 12.82
CA ALA A 23 -1.50 -17.82 11.63
C ALA A 23 -2.98 -17.43 11.87
N MET A 24 -3.78 -18.33 12.43
CA MET A 24 -5.19 -18.07 12.76
C MET A 24 -5.32 -16.93 13.78
N SER A 25 -4.48 -16.90 14.81
CA SER A 25 -4.46 -15.82 15.78
C SER A 25 -4.13 -14.46 15.12
N VAL A 26 -3.13 -14.40 14.24
CA VAL A 26 -2.77 -13.17 13.51
C VAL A 26 -3.88 -12.73 12.55
N ILE A 27 -4.56 -13.66 11.90
CA ILE A 27 -5.65 -13.39 10.98
C ILE A 27 -6.87 -12.84 11.73
N ILE A 28 -7.36 -13.56 12.74
CA ILE A 28 -8.65 -13.24 13.40
C ILE A 28 -8.48 -12.13 14.44
N SER A 29 -7.38 -12.14 15.21
CA SER A 29 -7.25 -11.32 16.42
C SER A 29 -6.23 -10.18 16.31
N ARG A 30 -5.71 -9.88 15.10
CA ARG A 30 -4.67 -8.84 14.97
C ARG A 30 -4.79 -7.97 13.72
N ALA A 31 -4.71 -8.58 12.52
CA ALA A 31 -4.45 -7.83 11.29
C ALA A 31 -5.70 -7.43 10.52
N LEU A 32 -6.75 -8.25 10.57
CA LEU A 32 -7.96 -8.04 9.80
C LEU A 32 -9.05 -7.32 10.62
N PRO A 33 -9.85 -6.44 9.99
CA PRO A 33 -11.02 -5.84 10.61
C PRO A 33 -12.19 -6.81 10.67
N ASP A 34 -13.07 -6.68 11.65
CA ASP A 34 -14.38 -7.31 11.66
C ASP A 34 -15.33 -6.54 10.73
N ILE A 35 -16.12 -7.24 9.93
CA ILE A 35 -17.01 -6.61 8.93
C ILE A 35 -18.09 -5.75 9.59
N ARG A 36 -18.52 -6.10 10.80
CA ARG A 36 -19.63 -5.45 11.52
C ARG A 36 -19.26 -4.04 11.98
N ASP A 37 -18.06 -3.83 12.54
CA ASP A 37 -17.61 -2.52 13.03
C ASP A 37 -16.48 -1.90 12.21
N GLY A 38 -15.88 -2.65 11.27
CA GLY A 38 -14.78 -2.18 10.42
C GLY A 38 -13.48 -1.89 11.17
N LEU A 39 -13.33 -2.41 12.40
CA LEU A 39 -12.20 -2.13 13.28
C LEU A 39 -11.31 -3.36 13.46
N LYS A 40 -10.01 -3.12 13.56
CA LYS A 40 -9.05 -4.11 14.05
C LYS A 40 -9.15 -4.20 15.59
N PRO A 41 -8.78 -5.35 16.19
CA PRO A 41 -8.83 -5.50 17.64
C PRO A 41 -8.14 -4.39 18.44
N VAL A 42 -6.96 -3.95 18.04
CA VAL A 42 -6.24 -2.85 18.72
C VAL A 42 -7.03 -1.53 18.68
N GLN A 43 -7.67 -1.22 17.56
CA GLN A 43 -8.47 0.00 17.40
C GLN A 43 -9.72 -0.07 18.29
N ARG A 44 -10.44 -1.19 18.24
CA ARG A 44 -11.64 -1.45 19.05
C ARG A 44 -11.34 -1.33 20.54
N ARG A 45 -10.28 -1.98 21.00
CA ARG A 45 -9.85 -1.97 22.42
C ARG A 45 -9.44 -0.57 22.88
N THR A 46 -8.69 0.17 22.05
CA THR A 46 -8.30 1.54 22.37
C THR A 46 -9.50 2.49 22.49
N LEU A 47 -10.46 2.41 21.56
CA LEU A 47 -11.65 3.25 21.62
C LEU A 47 -12.56 2.87 22.81
N TYR A 48 -12.68 1.58 23.11
CA TYR A 48 -13.44 1.10 24.28
C TYR A 48 -12.78 1.54 25.59
N ASP A 49 -11.45 1.43 25.72
CA ASP A 49 -10.70 1.91 26.89
C ASP A 49 -10.86 3.42 27.11
N MET A 50 -10.78 4.21 26.01
CA MET A 50 -11.04 5.66 26.09
C MET A 50 -12.45 5.96 26.59
N TYR A 51 -13.44 5.12 26.23
CA TYR A 51 -14.82 5.24 26.72
C TYR A 51 -14.92 4.94 28.22
N GLU A 52 -14.28 3.84 28.69
CA GLU A 52 -14.24 3.46 30.12
C GLU A 52 -13.51 4.49 30.97
N LEU A 53 -12.41 5.06 30.47
CA LEU A 53 -11.67 6.16 31.11
C LEU A 53 -12.42 7.50 31.10
N ALA A 54 -13.65 7.55 30.53
CA ALA A 54 -14.45 8.75 30.34
C ALA A 54 -13.70 9.88 29.58
N ILE A 55 -12.84 9.54 28.63
CA ILE A 55 -12.11 10.46 27.75
C ILE A 55 -13.00 10.82 26.58
N ARG A 56 -13.98 11.67 26.81
CA ARG A 56 -15.05 12.01 25.86
C ARG A 56 -14.72 13.28 25.07
N TYR A 57 -15.40 13.48 23.94
CA TYR A 57 -15.17 14.64 23.05
C TYR A 57 -15.41 16.00 23.73
N ASP A 58 -16.29 16.03 24.71
CA ASP A 58 -16.68 17.21 25.50
C ASP A 58 -15.85 17.41 26.77
N LYS A 59 -14.86 16.56 27.02
CA LYS A 59 -13.97 16.58 28.19
C LYS A 59 -12.55 17.01 27.77
N PRO A 60 -11.72 17.45 28.74
CA PRO A 60 -10.32 17.77 28.48
C PRO A 60 -9.54 16.59 27.89
N TYR A 61 -8.59 16.91 27.02
CA TYR A 61 -7.63 15.94 26.50
C TYR A 61 -6.87 15.21 27.61
N ARG A 62 -6.41 14.01 27.33
CA ARG A 62 -5.56 13.21 28.20
C ARG A 62 -4.29 12.81 27.47
N LYS A 63 -3.17 12.67 28.21
CA LYS A 63 -1.90 12.19 27.65
C LYS A 63 -2.08 10.84 26.95
N CYS A 64 -1.57 10.70 25.73
CA CYS A 64 -1.65 9.45 24.98
C CYS A 64 -0.96 8.31 25.76
N ALA A 65 0.10 8.61 26.52
CA ALA A 65 0.75 7.63 27.37
C ALA A 65 -0.17 6.98 28.41
N ARG A 66 -1.18 7.72 28.94
CA ARG A 66 -2.19 7.16 29.83
C ARG A 66 -3.12 6.20 29.11
N ILE A 67 -3.60 6.59 27.93
CA ILE A 67 -4.49 5.76 27.10
C ILE A 67 -3.76 4.48 26.72
N VAL A 68 -2.56 4.59 26.17
CA VAL A 68 -1.75 3.45 25.77
C VAL A 68 -1.45 2.51 26.92
N GLY A 69 -1.09 3.06 28.09
CA GLY A 69 -0.77 2.27 29.28
C GLY A 69 -1.97 1.50 29.82
N ASP A 70 -3.15 2.10 29.89
CA ASP A 70 -4.37 1.46 30.36
C ASP A 70 -4.85 0.38 29.35
N THR A 71 -4.91 0.73 28.05
CA THR A 71 -5.24 -0.22 26.99
C THR A 71 -4.32 -1.44 27.00
N MET A 72 -3.00 -1.24 27.15
CA MET A 72 -2.03 -2.31 27.21
C MET A 72 -2.23 -3.19 28.45
N GLY A 73 -2.48 -2.58 29.59
CA GLY A 73 -2.64 -3.29 30.85
C GLY A 73 -3.92 -4.09 30.97
N LYS A 74 -5.02 -3.61 30.36
CA LYS A 74 -6.33 -4.23 30.53
C LYS A 74 -6.80 -5.07 29.33
N TYR A 75 -6.51 -4.64 28.09
CA TYR A 75 -7.19 -5.20 26.91
C TYR A 75 -6.23 -5.71 25.83
N HIS A 76 -5.07 -5.08 25.63
CA HIS A 76 -4.22 -5.39 24.49
C HIS A 76 -2.77 -5.70 24.91
N PRO A 77 -2.42 -6.98 25.21
CA PRO A 77 -1.13 -7.38 25.77
C PRO A 77 -0.02 -7.41 24.70
N HIS A 78 0.24 -6.27 24.04
CA HIS A 78 1.26 -6.08 23.02
C HIS A 78 2.08 -4.81 23.30
N GLY A 79 3.12 -4.57 22.47
CA GLY A 79 4.00 -3.41 22.67
C GLY A 79 3.25 -2.07 22.60
N ASP A 80 3.64 -1.14 23.47
CA ASP A 80 3.08 0.21 23.58
C ASP A 80 3.16 1.01 22.29
N SER A 81 4.24 0.84 21.51
CA SER A 81 4.41 1.49 20.21
C SER A 81 3.31 1.09 19.23
N SER A 82 2.90 -0.18 19.19
CA SER A 82 1.85 -0.64 18.27
C SER A 82 0.48 -0.05 18.61
N ILE A 83 0.18 0.10 19.91
CA ILE A 83 -1.06 0.74 20.39
C ILE A 83 -1.02 2.24 20.08
N TYR A 84 0.11 2.89 20.33
CA TYR A 84 0.27 4.32 20.04
C TYR A 84 0.17 4.61 18.55
N ASP A 85 0.82 3.82 17.69
CA ASP A 85 0.73 3.97 16.24
C ASP A 85 -0.71 3.82 15.74
N ALA A 86 -1.48 2.86 16.28
CA ALA A 86 -2.89 2.72 15.95
C ALA A 86 -3.72 3.93 16.40
N LEU A 87 -3.46 4.47 17.59
CA LEU A 87 -4.09 5.70 18.09
C LEU A 87 -3.77 6.89 17.19
N VAL A 88 -2.51 7.05 16.79
CA VAL A 88 -2.05 8.12 15.88
C VAL A 88 -2.76 8.04 14.54
N VAL A 89 -2.81 6.86 13.93
CA VAL A 89 -3.49 6.66 12.62
C VAL A 89 -4.98 7.02 12.70
N MET A 90 -5.66 6.71 13.82
CA MET A 90 -7.07 7.08 14.01
C MET A 90 -7.30 8.58 14.14
N ALA A 91 -6.26 9.38 14.42
CA ALA A 91 -6.34 10.84 14.50
C ALA A 91 -5.88 11.55 13.22
N GLN A 92 -5.29 10.84 12.24
CA GLN A 92 -4.72 11.44 11.03
C GLN A 92 -5.76 11.60 9.93
N GLU A 93 -6.14 12.85 9.62
CA GLU A 93 -7.14 13.21 8.60
C GLU A 93 -6.70 12.84 7.17
N PHE A 94 -5.40 12.78 6.91
CA PHE A 94 -4.87 12.38 5.60
C PHE A 94 -4.84 10.85 5.40
N LYS A 95 -5.03 10.06 6.46
CA LYS A 95 -5.16 8.60 6.39
C LYS A 95 -6.58 8.11 6.55
N LYS A 96 -7.40 8.81 7.34
CA LYS A 96 -8.80 8.45 7.61
C LYS A 96 -9.73 9.53 7.09
N GLY A 97 -10.68 9.14 6.24
CA GLY A 97 -11.72 10.05 5.77
C GLY A 97 -12.59 10.59 6.90
N MET A 98 -12.74 9.77 7.95
CA MET A 98 -13.42 10.11 9.19
C MET A 98 -12.53 9.72 10.37
N PRO A 99 -11.72 10.64 10.93
CA PRO A 99 -10.93 10.38 12.12
C PRO A 99 -11.80 9.98 13.31
N LEU A 100 -11.32 9.03 14.12
CA LEU A 100 -12.04 8.51 15.30
C LEU A 100 -11.50 9.08 16.60
N VAL A 101 -10.31 9.66 16.57
CA VAL A 101 -9.61 10.26 17.71
C VAL A 101 -9.34 11.73 17.41
N ASP A 102 -9.60 12.59 18.37
CA ASP A 102 -9.24 14.01 18.35
C ASP A 102 -7.89 14.15 19.05
N GLY A 103 -6.85 14.42 18.26
CA GLY A 103 -5.47 14.55 18.72
C GLY A 103 -5.04 16.00 18.95
N HIS A 104 -4.32 16.25 20.05
CA HIS A 104 -3.72 17.53 20.36
C HIS A 104 -2.20 17.41 20.49
N GLY A 105 -1.47 18.20 19.70
CA GLY A 105 -0.01 18.11 19.57
C GLY A 105 0.42 17.66 18.17
N ASN A 106 1.64 17.11 18.06
CA ASN A 106 2.15 16.61 16.79
C ASN A 106 1.81 15.13 16.60
N PHE A 107 0.85 14.84 15.72
CA PHE A 107 0.43 13.50 15.29
C PHE A 107 1.02 13.08 13.93
N GLY A 108 2.13 13.71 13.52
CA GLY A 108 2.76 13.46 12.24
C GLY A 108 2.21 14.32 11.11
N SER A 109 2.84 14.24 9.95
CA SER A 109 2.45 14.98 8.74
C SER A 109 2.21 14.05 7.55
N ILE A 110 1.53 14.58 6.53
CA ILE A 110 1.33 13.89 5.25
C ILE A 110 2.66 13.63 4.53
N GLU A 111 3.70 14.38 4.84
CA GLU A 111 5.04 14.29 4.25
C GLU A 111 5.89 13.16 4.86
N GLY A 112 5.41 12.54 5.94
CA GLY A 112 6.05 11.38 6.57
C GLY A 112 6.78 11.69 7.86
N ASP A 113 6.62 12.89 8.41
CA ASP A 113 7.08 13.14 9.78
C ASP A 113 6.31 12.26 10.75
N GLY A 114 7.02 11.61 11.66
CA GLY A 114 6.42 10.80 12.70
C GLY A 114 5.70 11.63 13.75
N ALA A 115 4.77 11.02 14.47
CA ALA A 115 4.17 11.63 15.64
C ALA A 115 5.21 11.84 16.75
N ALA A 116 5.03 12.89 17.55
CA ALA A 116 5.84 13.07 18.77
C ALA A 116 5.58 11.93 19.76
N ALA A 117 6.53 11.66 20.66
CA ALA A 117 6.39 10.62 21.65
C ALA A 117 5.11 10.80 22.50
N MET A 118 4.45 9.70 22.87
CA MET A 118 3.14 9.67 23.54
C MET A 118 3.06 10.44 24.86
N ARG A 119 4.21 10.75 25.48
CA ARG A 119 4.28 11.60 26.67
C ARG A 119 4.03 13.08 26.39
N TYR A 120 4.18 13.52 25.13
CA TYR A 120 3.95 14.91 24.71
C TYR A 120 2.59 15.11 24.09
N THR A 121 2.06 14.12 23.36
CA THR A 121 0.76 14.18 22.70
C THR A 121 -0.39 13.91 23.65
N GLU A 122 -1.55 14.47 23.33
CA GLU A 122 -2.80 14.29 24.06
C GLU A 122 -3.92 13.89 23.10
N ALA A 123 -4.90 13.14 23.59
CA ALA A 123 -6.01 12.68 22.77
C ALA A 123 -7.32 12.63 23.56
N ARG A 124 -8.42 12.63 22.82
CA ARG A 124 -9.79 12.31 23.27
C ARG A 124 -10.57 11.69 22.14
N LEU A 125 -11.73 11.12 22.44
CA LEU A 125 -12.63 10.61 21.39
C LEU A 125 -13.12 11.75 20.51
N GLN A 126 -13.28 11.49 19.22
CA GLN A 126 -14.04 12.35 18.32
C GLN A 126 -15.53 12.29 18.68
N LYS A 127 -16.28 13.35 18.33
CA LYS A 127 -17.73 13.40 18.54
C LYS A 127 -18.42 12.24 17.83
N VAL A 128 -18.08 11.97 16.58
CA VAL A 128 -18.62 10.84 15.80
C VAL A 128 -18.36 9.50 16.48
N THR A 129 -17.20 9.31 17.07
CA THR A 129 -16.84 8.05 17.76
C THR A 129 -17.75 7.82 18.96
N GLN A 130 -17.97 8.84 19.77
CA GLN A 130 -18.84 8.71 20.93
C GLN A 130 -20.31 8.53 20.55
N GLU A 131 -20.81 9.29 19.58
CA GLU A 131 -22.24 9.32 19.23
C GLU A 131 -22.65 8.22 18.26
N VAL A 132 -21.72 7.62 17.49
CA VAL A 132 -22.03 6.65 16.44
C VAL A 132 -21.38 5.29 16.67
N PHE A 133 -20.15 5.26 17.20
CA PHE A 133 -19.41 4.00 17.41
C PHE A 133 -19.65 3.38 18.79
N LEU A 134 -19.85 4.23 19.82
CA LEU A 134 -19.94 3.80 21.22
C LEU A 134 -21.35 4.07 21.81
N ALA A 135 -22.27 4.57 20.98
CA ALA A 135 -23.63 4.81 21.42
C ALA A 135 -24.33 3.50 21.80
N ASP A 136 -25.17 3.59 22.82
CA ASP A 136 -25.98 2.46 23.30
C ASP A 136 -25.18 1.26 23.86
N LEU A 137 -23.86 1.40 24.07
CA LEU A 137 -23.02 0.32 24.61
C LEU A 137 -23.48 -0.14 26.01
N ASP A 138 -24.10 0.77 26.77
CA ASP A 138 -24.71 0.52 28.08
C ASP A 138 -26.03 -0.27 28.03
N LYS A 139 -26.54 -0.58 26.84
CA LYS A 139 -27.86 -1.22 26.64
C LYS A 139 -27.76 -2.70 26.24
N ASP A 140 -26.63 -3.32 26.48
CA ASP A 140 -26.37 -4.75 26.15
C ASP A 140 -26.60 -5.09 24.66
N VAL A 141 -26.31 -4.13 23.77
CA VAL A 141 -26.57 -4.28 22.32
C VAL A 141 -25.53 -5.13 21.62
N VAL A 142 -24.36 -5.36 22.23
CA VAL A 142 -23.28 -6.22 21.76
C VAL A 142 -22.85 -7.19 22.84
N ASP A 143 -22.21 -8.29 22.42
CA ASP A 143 -21.68 -9.29 23.33
C ASP A 143 -20.34 -8.85 23.91
N PHE A 144 -20.09 -9.23 25.16
CA PHE A 144 -18.86 -9.02 25.85
C PHE A 144 -18.16 -10.36 26.11
N MET A 145 -16.86 -10.37 26.01
CA MET A 145 -16.00 -11.51 26.34
C MET A 145 -14.98 -11.12 27.42
N PRO A 146 -14.45 -12.09 28.18
CA PRO A 146 -13.31 -11.83 29.06
C PRO A 146 -12.12 -11.30 28.27
N ASN A 147 -11.34 -10.41 28.89
CA ASN A 147 -10.04 -9.98 28.37
C ASN A 147 -9.01 -11.12 28.49
N PHE A 148 -7.74 -10.85 28.14
CA PHE A 148 -6.66 -11.86 28.08
C PHE A 148 -6.32 -12.51 29.43
N ASP A 149 -6.58 -11.86 30.56
CA ASP A 149 -6.31 -12.38 31.91
C ASP A 149 -7.59 -12.63 32.74
N GLU A 150 -8.77 -12.54 32.12
CA GLU A 150 -10.11 -12.75 32.69
C GLU A 150 -10.48 -11.80 33.85
N THR A 151 -9.74 -10.68 34.01
CA THR A 151 -10.01 -9.69 35.06
C THR A 151 -11.06 -8.66 34.65
N GLU A 152 -11.14 -8.38 33.36
CA GLU A 152 -12.03 -7.39 32.77
C GLU A 152 -12.86 -7.98 31.63
N LYS A 153 -13.84 -7.24 31.12
CA LYS A 153 -14.61 -7.62 29.94
C LYS A 153 -14.42 -6.60 28.82
N GLU A 154 -14.29 -7.11 27.61
CA GLU A 154 -14.21 -6.29 26.43
C GLU A 154 -15.34 -6.62 25.43
N PRO A 155 -15.84 -5.66 24.65
CA PRO A 155 -16.86 -5.92 23.64
C PRO A 155 -16.25 -6.72 22.47
N THR A 156 -16.98 -7.70 21.97
CA THR A 156 -16.57 -8.47 20.78
C THR A 156 -16.51 -7.60 19.55
N VAL A 157 -17.46 -6.64 19.43
CA VAL A 157 -17.52 -5.58 18.40
C VAL A 157 -18.10 -4.33 19.03
N LEU A 158 -17.85 -3.15 18.45
CA LEU A 158 -18.51 -1.92 18.86
C LEU A 158 -19.87 -1.77 18.15
N PRO A 159 -20.87 -1.13 18.79
CA PRO A 159 -22.21 -0.93 18.20
C PRO A 159 -22.21 0.20 17.15
N VAL A 160 -21.39 0.06 16.13
CA VAL A 160 -21.17 1.08 15.09
C VAL A 160 -22.41 1.22 14.20
N ARG A 161 -22.94 2.44 14.08
CA ARG A 161 -24.16 2.73 13.33
C ARG A 161 -23.93 3.32 11.93
N LEU A 162 -22.73 3.17 11.39
CA LEU A 162 -22.39 3.50 10.01
C LEU A 162 -21.49 2.40 9.41
N PRO A 163 -21.47 2.19 8.10
CA PRO A 163 -20.65 1.14 7.49
C PRO A 163 -19.16 1.53 7.44
N ASN A 164 -18.51 1.51 8.61
CA ASN A 164 -17.15 1.98 8.82
C ASN A 164 -16.12 1.26 7.95
N PHE A 165 -16.32 -0.02 7.65
CA PHE A 165 -15.44 -0.79 6.77
C PHE A 165 -15.30 -0.15 5.38
N LEU A 166 -16.39 0.42 4.84
CA LEU A 166 -16.38 1.18 3.59
C LEU A 166 -15.89 2.61 3.80
N VAL A 167 -16.42 3.32 4.81
CA VAL A 167 -16.17 4.76 5.00
C VAL A 167 -14.69 5.05 5.29
N ASN A 168 -14.09 4.34 6.22
CA ASN A 168 -12.68 4.55 6.60
C ASN A 168 -11.70 3.62 5.87
N GLY A 169 -12.20 2.58 5.20
CA GLY A 169 -11.36 1.57 4.63
C GLY A 169 -10.52 0.83 5.68
N SER A 170 -9.73 -0.13 5.24
CA SER A 170 -8.79 -0.86 6.09
C SER A 170 -7.59 -1.31 5.27
N ASP A 171 -6.42 -1.32 5.90
CA ASP A 171 -5.18 -1.88 5.38
C ASP A 171 -4.57 -2.79 6.44
N GLY A 172 -4.05 -3.94 6.07
CA GLY A 172 -3.44 -4.87 7.03
C GLY A 172 -2.81 -6.07 6.35
N ILE A 173 -1.71 -6.54 6.93
CA ILE A 173 -0.97 -7.69 6.45
C ILE A 173 -1.07 -8.80 7.49
N ALA A 174 -1.72 -9.91 7.12
CA ALA A 174 -1.82 -11.13 7.90
C ALA A 174 -0.92 -12.22 7.31
N VAL A 175 -0.96 -13.41 7.90
CA VAL A 175 -0.22 -14.56 7.37
C VAL A 175 -0.94 -15.10 6.13
N GLY A 176 -0.28 -15.00 4.97
CA GLY A 176 -0.82 -15.50 3.69
C GLY A 176 -1.92 -14.65 3.06
N MET A 177 -2.34 -13.56 3.68
CA MET A 177 -3.41 -12.68 3.15
C MET A 177 -3.23 -11.22 3.56
N VAL A 178 -3.79 -10.32 2.77
CA VAL A 178 -3.69 -8.86 2.96
C VAL A 178 -5.07 -8.26 2.79
N THR A 179 -5.48 -7.36 3.69
CA THR A 179 -6.64 -6.49 3.47
C THR A 179 -6.18 -5.12 2.97
N SER A 180 -6.87 -4.60 1.98
CA SER A 180 -6.64 -3.27 1.41
C SER A 180 -7.97 -2.76 0.85
N THR A 181 -8.78 -2.18 1.73
CA THR A 181 -10.10 -1.64 1.40
C THR A 181 -9.98 -0.13 1.24
N PRO A 182 -10.35 0.44 0.09
CA PRO A 182 -10.33 1.89 -0.11
C PRO A 182 -11.43 2.57 0.71
N PRO A 183 -11.21 3.80 1.18
CA PRO A 183 -12.25 4.60 1.83
C PRO A 183 -13.30 5.11 0.83
N HIS A 184 -14.52 5.38 1.32
CA HIS A 184 -15.64 5.84 0.52
C HIS A 184 -16.34 7.03 1.18
N ASN A 185 -17.07 7.81 0.38
CA ASN A 185 -17.86 8.94 0.87
C ASN A 185 -19.03 8.48 1.75
N LEU A 186 -19.11 9.01 2.97
CA LEU A 186 -20.15 8.63 3.93
C LEU A 186 -21.56 8.88 3.38
N GLY A 187 -21.78 10.02 2.74
CA GLY A 187 -23.10 10.38 2.20
C GLY A 187 -23.57 9.40 1.14
N GLU A 188 -22.67 9.03 0.21
CA GLU A 188 -22.95 8.07 -0.87
C GLU A 188 -23.23 6.67 -0.32
N VAL A 189 -22.43 6.22 0.65
CA VAL A 189 -22.60 4.89 1.26
C VAL A 189 -23.92 4.80 2.01
N ILE A 190 -24.31 5.84 2.76
CA ILE A 190 -25.61 5.88 3.43
C ILE A 190 -26.76 5.85 2.42
N ASP A 191 -26.66 6.59 1.31
CA ASP A 191 -27.70 6.57 0.27
C ASP A 191 -27.85 5.19 -0.36
N ALA A 192 -26.74 4.50 -0.63
CA ALA A 192 -26.75 3.12 -1.14
C ALA A 192 -27.37 2.13 -0.14
N VAL A 193 -27.01 2.21 1.14
CA VAL A 193 -27.60 1.39 2.21
C VAL A 193 -29.11 1.60 2.28
N LYS A 194 -29.57 2.85 2.25
CA LYS A 194 -31.00 3.18 2.28
C LYS A 194 -31.73 2.72 1.01
N ALA A 195 -31.09 2.77 -0.15
CA ALA A 195 -31.66 2.24 -1.38
C ALA A 195 -31.81 0.71 -1.28
N TYR A 196 -30.81 0.03 -0.77
CA TYR A 196 -30.83 -1.42 -0.57
C TYR A 196 -31.88 -1.85 0.47
N MET A 197 -32.05 -1.11 1.57
CA MET A 197 -33.13 -1.34 2.55
C MET A 197 -34.54 -1.27 1.95
N LYS A 198 -34.73 -0.48 0.89
CA LYS A 198 -36.03 -0.36 0.19
C LYS A 198 -36.24 -1.47 -0.83
N ASN A 199 -35.18 -1.97 -1.42
CA ASN A 199 -35.18 -3.01 -2.44
C ASN A 199 -33.92 -3.87 -2.34
N ASP A 200 -34.05 -5.02 -1.71
CA ASP A 200 -32.97 -6.00 -1.50
C ASP A 200 -32.49 -6.73 -2.78
N LYS A 201 -33.21 -6.51 -3.90
CA LYS A 201 -32.87 -7.10 -5.22
C LYS A 201 -31.89 -6.23 -6.03
N LEU A 202 -31.47 -5.08 -5.51
CA LEU A 202 -30.49 -4.25 -6.21
C LEU A 202 -29.21 -5.02 -6.47
N THR A 203 -28.70 -4.85 -7.68
CA THR A 203 -27.39 -5.38 -8.10
C THR A 203 -26.27 -4.44 -7.68
N THR A 204 -25.01 -4.90 -7.76
CA THR A 204 -23.85 -4.04 -7.53
C THR A 204 -23.85 -2.83 -8.46
N ALA A 205 -24.23 -3.01 -9.72
CA ALA A 205 -24.34 -1.90 -10.69
C ALA A 205 -25.40 -0.87 -10.29
N ASP A 206 -26.52 -1.30 -9.69
CA ASP A 206 -27.54 -0.38 -9.17
C ASP A 206 -27.02 0.39 -7.96
N LEU A 207 -26.30 -0.25 -7.07
CA LEU A 207 -25.67 0.38 -5.89
C LEU A 207 -24.63 1.42 -6.29
N MET A 208 -23.91 1.20 -7.39
CA MET A 208 -22.94 2.15 -7.94
C MET A 208 -23.58 3.43 -8.52
N GLN A 209 -24.89 3.50 -8.66
CA GLN A 209 -25.57 4.77 -8.96
C GLN A 209 -25.52 5.72 -7.75
N TYR A 210 -25.37 5.20 -6.54
CA TYR A 210 -25.22 5.94 -5.30
C TYR A 210 -23.76 6.06 -4.88
N ILE A 211 -22.97 4.98 -4.93
CA ILE A 211 -21.55 4.95 -4.63
C ILE A 211 -20.79 5.03 -5.95
N GLN A 212 -20.32 6.23 -6.29
CA GLN A 212 -19.61 6.43 -7.56
C GLN A 212 -18.27 5.66 -7.61
N GLY A 213 -17.64 5.47 -6.46
CA GLY A 213 -16.35 4.81 -6.29
C GLY A 213 -15.66 5.23 -5.00
N PRO A 214 -14.38 4.91 -4.80
CA PRO A 214 -13.61 5.32 -3.64
C PRO A 214 -13.54 6.84 -3.49
N ASP A 215 -13.38 7.30 -2.24
CA ASP A 215 -13.19 8.71 -1.90
C ASP A 215 -12.02 8.82 -0.94
N PHE A 216 -10.84 9.11 -1.49
CA PHE A 216 -9.60 9.17 -0.71
C PHE A 216 -9.46 10.51 0.02
N PRO A 217 -8.95 10.52 1.26
CA PRO A 217 -8.72 11.76 2.02
C PRO A 217 -7.83 12.78 1.31
N THR A 218 -6.91 12.29 0.48
CA THR A 218 -5.97 13.11 -0.30
C THR A 218 -6.53 13.64 -1.62
N GLY A 219 -7.78 13.31 -1.97
CA GLY A 219 -8.35 13.65 -3.27
C GLY A 219 -7.78 12.80 -4.40
N GLY A 220 -7.42 13.45 -5.50
CA GLY A 220 -6.90 12.82 -6.71
C GLY A 220 -7.98 12.31 -7.66
N ILE A 221 -7.56 11.63 -8.72
CA ILE A 221 -8.40 11.19 -9.82
C ILE A 221 -8.28 9.67 -9.97
N VAL A 222 -9.40 8.96 -9.89
CA VAL A 222 -9.49 7.56 -10.33
C VAL A 222 -9.62 7.55 -11.85
N THR A 223 -8.69 6.89 -12.55
CA THR A 223 -8.58 6.97 -14.03
C THR A 223 -9.15 5.76 -14.77
N ASN A 224 -9.60 4.72 -14.06
CA ASN A 224 -10.12 3.47 -14.63
C ASN A 224 -11.52 3.13 -14.10
N LYS A 225 -12.47 4.05 -14.30
CA LYS A 225 -13.86 3.93 -13.85
C LYS A 225 -14.53 2.62 -14.26
N ASP A 226 -14.30 2.15 -15.49
CA ASP A 226 -14.96 0.96 -16.04
C ASP A 226 -14.57 -0.34 -15.30
N GLU A 227 -13.42 -0.36 -14.63
CA GLU A 227 -12.96 -1.51 -13.86
C GLU A 227 -13.62 -1.59 -12.46
N LEU A 228 -14.22 -0.48 -11.98
CA LEU A 228 -14.79 -0.41 -10.63
C LEU A 228 -15.94 -1.40 -10.41
N LEU A 229 -16.78 -1.64 -11.42
CA LEU A 229 -17.89 -2.61 -11.31
C LEU A 229 -17.36 -4.00 -10.95
N ASN A 230 -16.37 -4.50 -11.70
CA ASN A 230 -15.77 -5.81 -11.42
C ASN A 230 -15.09 -5.86 -10.04
N ILE A 231 -14.44 -4.76 -9.63
CA ILE A 231 -13.82 -4.65 -8.30
C ILE A 231 -14.86 -4.75 -7.20
N TYR A 232 -16.00 -4.09 -7.34
CA TYR A 232 -17.08 -4.12 -6.35
C TYR A 232 -17.89 -5.41 -6.37
N GLU A 233 -17.93 -6.14 -7.47
CA GLU A 233 -18.54 -7.47 -7.53
C GLU A 233 -17.65 -8.52 -6.86
N THR A 234 -16.34 -8.49 -7.14
CA THR A 234 -15.39 -9.53 -6.68
C THR A 234 -14.72 -9.19 -5.35
N GLY A 235 -14.77 -7.94 -4.91
CA GLY A 235 -14.03 -7.45 -3.73
C GLY A 235 -12.52 -7.28 -3.96
N SER A 236 -12.02 -7.48 -5.19
CA SER A 236 -10.59 -7.40 -5.49
C SER A 236 -10.30 -6.79 -6.85
N GLY A 237 -9.14 -6.12 -6.99
CA GLY A 237 -8.72 -5.51 -8.25
C GLY A 237 -7.69 -4.41 -8.08
N LYS A 238 -7.57 -3.57 -9.09
CA LYS A 238 -6.58 -2.48 -9.12
C LYS A 238 -7.23 -1.17 -9.51
N ILE A 239 -7.07 -0.16 -8.70
CA ILE A 239 -7.53 1.21 -8.96
C ILE A 239 -6.32 2.05 -9.34
N LYS A 240 -6.38 2.74 -10.47
CA LYS A 240 -5.35 3.69 -10.89
C LYS A 240 -5.69 5.06 -10.34
N LEU A 241 -4.77 5.61 -9.55
CA LEU A 241 -4.88 6.91 -8.91
C LEU A 241 -3.89 7.88 -9.54
N ARG A 242 -4.35 9.05 -9.91
CA ARG A 242 -3.56 10.16 -10.45
C ARG A 242 -3.70 11.37 -9.55
N GLY A 243 -2.58 12.06 -9.27
CA GLY A 243 -2.61 13.34 -8.58
C GLY A 243 -3.24 14.43 -9.43
N HIS A 244 -3.85 15.43 -8.78
CA HIS A 244 -4.37 16.61 -9.45
C HIS A 244 -3.26 17.64 -9.65
N VAL A 245 -3.15 18.14 -10.88
CA VAL A 245 -2.11 19.09 -11.28
C VAL A 245 -2.74 20.30 -11.94
N GLU A 246 -2.41 21.48 -11.46
CA GLU A 246 -2.84 22.77 -12.01
C GLU A 246 -1.69 23.43 -12.74
N ILE A 247 -2.01 24.19 -13.78
CA ILE A 247 -1.06 25.00 -14.53
C ILE A 247 -1.21 26.44 -14.06
N GLU A 248 -0.19 26.95 -13.39
CA GLU A 248 -0.12 28.37 -13.02
C GLU A 248 0.81 29.13 -13.96
N GLN A 249 0.41 30.30 -14.38
CA GLN A 249 1.27 31.24 -15.11
C GLN A 249 1.40 32.51 -14.32
N ASP A 250 2.63 32.92 -14.01
CA ASP A 250 2.87 34.18 -13.34
C ASP A 250 2.75 35.38 -14.28
N LYS A 251 2.75 36.60 -13.72
CA LYS A 251 2.68 37.85 -14.48
C LYS A 251 3.87 38.05 -15.46
N SER A 252 4.97 37.33 -15.27
CA SER A 252 6.16 37.35 -16.13
C SER A 252 6.10 36.33 -17.26
N GLY A 253 5.01 35.54 -17.35
CA GLY A 253 4.83 34.49 -18.35
C GLY A 253 5.60 33.19 -18.01
N LYS A 254 6.09 33.02 -16.80
CA LYS A 254 6.69 31.75 -16.35
C LYS A 254 5.58 30.75 -16.05
N LEU A 255 5.73 29.54 -16.60
CA LEU A 255 4.85 28.41 -16.36
C LEU A 255 5.29 27.63 -15.12
N ARG A 256 4.32 27.21 -14.32
CA ARG A 256 4.50 26.33 -13.18
C ARG A 256 3.47 25.22 -13.23
N LEU A 257 3.89 23.99 -12.95
CA LEU A 257 2.99 22.90 -12.62
C LEU A 257 2.87 22.83 -11.10
N VAL A 258 1.66 22.92 -10.60
CA VAL A 258 1.36 22.87 -9.17
C VAL A 258 0.56 21.61 -8.89
N ILE A 259 1.14 20.68 -8.14
CA ILE A 259 0.44 19.50 -7.68
C ILE A 259 -0.29 19.86 -6.40
N THR A 260 -1.62 19.85 -6.45
CA THR A 260 -2.53 20.21 -5.35
C THR A 260 -3.10 19.01 -4.62
N GLU A 261 -3.16 17.85 -5.30
CA GLU A 261 -3.59 16.57 -4.71
C GLU A 261 -2.67 15.45 -5.17
N ILE A 262 -2.43 14.52 -4.29
CA ILE A 262 -1.53 13.36 -4.54
C ILE A 262 -2.29 12.05 -4.46
N PRO A 263 -1.85 10.99 -5.19
CA PRO A 263 -2.37 9.66 -4.98
C PRO A 263 -2.24 9.23 -3.51
N TYR A 264 -3.27 8.59 -2.97
CA TYR A 264 -3.28 8.11 -1.58
C TYR A 264 -2.07 7.20 -1.26
N THR A 265 -1.57 6.46 -2.25
CA THR A 265 -0.37 5.62 -2.14
C THR A 265 0.94 6.43 -2.00
N MET A 266 0.88 7.74 -2.22
CA MET A 266 2.06 8.63 -2.17
C MET A 266 2.27 9.31 -0.80
N ILE A 267 1.39 9.07 0.16
CA ILE A 267 1.48 9.61 1.53
C ILE A 267 2.79 9.18 2.21
N GLY A 268 3.33 10.06 3.03
CA GLY A 268 4.50 9.80 3.86
C GLY A 268 5.82 9.90 3.08
N ALA A 269 6.77 9.04 3.38
CA ALA A 269 8.11 9.04 2.76
C ALA A 269 8.10 8.93 1.22
N ASN A 270 6.97 8.58 0.61
CA ASN A 270 6.83 8.50 -0.84
C ASN A 270 6.79 9.89 -1.52
N ILE A 271 6.43 10.97 -0.79
CA ILE A 271 6.54 12.35 -1.33
C ILE A 271 8.00 12.67 -1.58
N GLY A 272 8.89 12.44 -0.60
CA GLY A 272 10.33 12.63 -0.78
C GLY A 272 10.91 11.77 -1.91
N LYS A 273 10.43 10.54 -2.05
CA LYS A 273 10.82 9.67 -3.17
C LYS A 273 10.36 10.22 -4.51
N PHE A 274 9.14 10.74 -4.60
CA PHE A 274 8.64 11.40 -5.81
C PHE A 274 9.51 12.60 -6.22
N LEU A 275 9.90 13.46 -5.28
CA LEU A 275 10.81 14.57 -5.54
C LEU A 275 12.14 14.08 -6.11
N ASN A 276 12.73 13.06 -5.52
CA ASN A 276 13.96 12.45 -6.00
C ASN A 276 13.81 11.81 -7.40
N ASP A 277 12.68 11.16 -7.67
CA ASP A 277 12.39 10.60 -8.99
C ASP A 277 12.32 11.70 -10.06
N VAL A 278 11.73 12.87 -9.75
CA VAL A 278 11.71 14.03 -10.67
C VAL A 278 13.12 14.58 -10.87
N TYR A 279 13.93 14.71 -9.82
CA TYR A 279 15.35 15.12 -9.95
C TYR A 279 16.11 14.15 -10.84
N ALA A 280 15.93 12.84 -10.68
CA ALA A 280 16.58 11.84 -11.51
C ALA A 280 16.17 11.92 -12.99
N LEU A 281 14.93 12.32 -13.29
CA LEU A 281 14.49 12.58 -14.67
C LEU A 281 15.22 13.75 -15.30
N VAL A 282 15.46 14.82 -14.53
CA VAL A 282 16.19 16.00 -14.99
C VAL A 282 17.69 15.69 -15.15
N GLU A 283 18.31 15.04 -14.17
CA GLU A 283 19.72 14.68 -14.18
C GLU A 283 20.06 13.71 -15.30
N SER A 284 19.21 12.70 -15.53
CA SER A 284 19.34 11.75 -16.64
C SER A 284 18.97 12.34 -18.01
N LYS A 285 18.67 13.65 -18.09
CA LYS A 285 18.30 14.38 -19.32
C LYS A 285 17.08 13.78 -20.06
N LYS A 286 16.23 13.03 -19.36
CA LYS A 286 14.94 12.57 -19.91
C LYS A 286 13.96 13.70 -20.12
N THR A 287 14.07 14.76 -19.33
CA THR A 287 13.46 16.04 -19.58
C THR A 287 14.45 17.15 -19.27
N THR A 288 14.37 18.23 -20.03
CA THR A 288 15.12 19.48 -19.76
C THR A 288 14.16 20.63 -19.48
N ASP A 289 12.87 20.35 -19.39
CA ASP A 289 11.81 21.33 -19.33
C ASP A 289 11.56 21.83 -17.90
N ILE A 290 11.98 21.08 -16.89
CA ILE A 290 11.89 21.44 -15.47
C ILE A 290 13.16 22.23 -15.09
N ILE A 291 12.97 23.42 -14.50
CA ILE A 291 14.04 24.30 -14.00
C ILE A 291 14.31 24.00 -12.54
N ASP A 292 13.25 23.90 -11.73
CA ASP A 292 13.32 23.69 -10.29
C ASP A 292 12.08 22.93 -9.79
N ILE A 293 12.22 22.26 -8.65
CA ILE A 293 11.13 21.62 -7.93
C ILE A 293 11.20 22.01 -6.47
N SER A 294 10.09 22.50 -5.93
CA SER A 294 9.97 22.89 -4.52
C SER A 294 8.71 22.31 -3.89
N ASN A 295 8.84 21.84 -2.66
CA ASN A 295 7.72 21.44 -1.83
C ASN A 295 7.32 22.62 -0.95
N GLN A 296 6.12 23.14 -1.18
CA GLN A 296 5.50 24.26 -0.46
C GLN A 296 4.28 23.81 0.34
N SER A 297 4.13 22.50 0.54
CA SER A 297 3.01 21.94 1.32
C SER A 297 3.00 22.49 2.73
N SER A 298 1.81 22.69 3.28
CA SER A 298 1.59 23.25 4.61
C SER A 298 0.37 22.62 5.26
N LYS A 299 -0.08 23.18 6.39
CA LYS A 299 -1.35 22.80 7.03
C LYS A 299 -2.58 23.07 6.15
N GLU A 300 -2.43 23.95 5.16
CA GLU A 300 -3.51 24.29 4.22
C GLU A 300 -3.69 23.26 3.11
N GLY A 301 -2.71 22.36 2.92
CA GLY A 301 -2.78 21.30 1.94
C GLY A 301 -1.46 21.01 1.22
N ILE A 302 -1.53 20.10 0.26
CA ILE A 302 -0.39 19.76 -0.62
C ILE A 302 -0.19 20.87 -1.65
N ARG A 303 1.07 21.31 -1.78
CA ARG A 303 1.51 22.23 -2.83
C ARG A 303 2.94 21.90 -3.23
N ILE A 304 3.10 21.09 -4.29
CA ILE A 304 4.40 20.78 -4.86
C ILE A 304 4.50 21.53 -6.20
N VAL A 305 5.51 22.39 -6.34
CA VAL A 305 5.65 23.31 -7.48
C VAL A 305 6.84 22.89 -8.33
N LEU A 306 6.61 22.67 -9.63
CA LEU A 306 7.64 22.48 -10.64
C LEU A 306 7.71 23.73 -11.51
N GLU A 307 8.85 24.45 -11.49
CA GLU A 307 9.09 25.59 -12.39
C GLU A 307 9.51 25.10 -13.77
N LEU A 308 8.86 25.60 -14.81
CA LEU A 308 9.06 25.17 -16.19
C LEU A 308 9.72 26.22 -17.07
N LYS A 309 10.35 25.77 -18.15
CA LYS A 309 10.81 26.66 -19.23
C LYS A 309 9.61 27.23 -20.01
N LYS A 310 9.79 28.41 -20.61
CA LYS A 310 8.70 29.14 -21.33
C LYS A 310 8.08 28.39 -22.50
N GLN A 311 8.77 27.44 -23.12
CA GLN A 311 8.33 26.69 -24.31
C GLN A 311 8.12 25.20 -24.01
N THR A 312 7.77 24.85 -22.76
CA THR A 312 7.54 23.47 -22.37
C THR A 312 6.24 22.93 -22.96
N ASP A 313 6.31 21.76 -23.56
CA ASP A 313 5.15 20.94 -23.88
C ASP A 313 4.64 20.28 -22.59
N VAL A 314 3.63 20.94 -22.00
CA VAL A 314 3.10 20.55 -20.69
C VAL A 314 2.44 19.18 -20.72
N ASP A 315 1.73 18.84 -21.77
CA ASP A 315 1.00 17.58 -21.88
C ASP A 315 1.96 16.38 -21.97
N ASN A 316 3.03 16.52 -22.77
CA ASN A 316 4.05 15.50 -22.87
C ASN A 316 4.88 15.37 -21.57
N LEU A 317 5.14 16.49 -20.88
CA LEU A 317 5.81 16.47 -19.57
C LEU A 317 4.94 15.78 -18.52
N LEU A 318 3.64 16.08 -18.44
CA LEU A 318 2.70 15.40 -17.56
C LEU A 318 2.65 13.91 -17.85
N ALA A 319 2.59 13.52 -19.13
CA ALA A 319 2.63 12.12 -19.53
C ALA A 319 3.91 11.41 -19.09
N LEU A 320 5.06 12.10 -19.14
CA LEU A 320 6.32 11.60 -18.61
C LEU A 320 6.27 11.39 -17.09
N LEU A 321 5.76 12.39 -16.35
CA LEU A 321 5.64 12.33 -14.89
C LEU A 321 4.72 11.19 -14.46
N TYR A 322 3.53 11.05 -15.06
CA TYR A 322 2.62 9.95 -14.78
C TYR A 322 3.23 8.57 -15.10
N LYS A 323 4.01 8.45 -16.16
CA LYS A 323 4.61 7.17 -16.57
C LYS A 323 5.84 6.79 -15.75
N LYS A 324 6.59 7.75 -15.22
CA LYS A 324 7.91 7.54 -14.62
C LYS A 324 8.00 7.84 -13.14
N THR A 325 6.98 8.42 -12.55
CA THR A 325 6.91 8.75 -11.12
C THR A 325 5.63 8.20 -10.50
N ARG A 326 5.49 8.37 -9.19
CA ARG A 326 4.27 7.99 -8.45
C ARG A 326 3.13 9.00 -8.55
N LEU A 327 3.21 10.02 -9.40
CA LEU A 327 2.12 10.95 -9.63
C LEU A 327 0.89 10.25 -10.24
N GLU A 328 1.08 9.13 -10.94
CA GLU A 328 0.06 8.11 -11.20
C GLU A 328 0.55 6.78 -10.58
N ASP A 329 -0.26 6.20 -9.71
CA ASP A 329 0.09 4.96 -9.01
C ASP A 329 -1.13 4.04 -8.93
N THR A 330 -0.91 2.80 -8.55
CA THR A 330 -1.95 1.78 -8.47
C THR A 330 -2.23 1.42 -7.01
N PHE A 331 -3.49 1.57 -6.60
CA PHE A 331 -4.01 1.05 -5.35
C PHE A 331 -4.57 -0.37 -5.58
N SER A 332 -3.96 -1.36 -4.95
CA SER A 332 -4.44 -2.75 -5.02
C SER A 332 -5.58 -2.94 -4.03
N VAL A 333 -6.76 -3.26 -4.54
CA VAL A 333 -7.96 -3.51 -3.72
C VAL A 333 -8.03 -4.99 -3.35
N ASN A 334 -8.27 -5.26 -2.07
CA ASN A 334 -8.69 -6.55 -1.55
C ASN A 334 -9.55 -6.30 -0.30
N MET A 335 -10.88 -6.31 -0.48
CA MET A 335 -11.85 -6.03 0.59
C MET A 335 -12.04 -7.26 1.46
N LEU A 336 -10.96 -7.65 2.15
CA LEU A 336 -10.89 -8.80 3.03
C LEU A 336 -11.22 -8.39 4.47
N ALA A 337 -12.19 -9.04 5.09
CA ALA A 337 -12.61 -8.82 6.47
C ALA A 337 -12.92 -10.14 7.18
N ILE A 338 -13.06 -10.10 8.50
CA ILE A 338 -13.61 -11.22 9.27
C ILE A 338 -15.14 -11.13 9.21
N ALA A 339 -15.76 -12.09 8.55
CA ALA A 339 -17.19 -12.28 8.46
C ALA A 339 -17.54 -13.65 9.07
N ASP A 340 -18.48 -13.72 10.00
CA ASP A 340 -18.89 -14.95 10.69
C ASP A 340 -17.70 -15.79 11.24
N GLY A 341 -16.69 -15.10 11.77
CA GLY A 341 -15.48 -15.72 12.34
C GLY A 341 -14.48 -16.24 11.31
N ARG A 342 -14.63 -15.93 10.02
CA ARG A 342 -13.75 -16.37 8.93
C ARG A 342 -13.27 -15.19 8.10
N PRO A 343 -12.02 -15.23 7.57
CA PRO A 343 -11.56 -14.23 6.63
C PRO A 343 -12.22 -14.42 5.26
N GLU A 344 -12.87 -13.40 4.74
CA GLU A 344 -13.61 -13.45 3.49
C GLU A 344 -13.39 -12.18 2.67
N THR A 345 -13.18 -12.33 1.35
CA THR A 345 -13.13 -11.20 0.41
C THR A 345 -14.55 -10.90 -0.06
N LEU A 346 -15.02 -9.72 0.25
CA LEU A 346 -16.43 -9.34 0.11
C LEU A 346 -16.63 -8.31 -0.99
N GLY A 347 -17.64 -8.52 -1.83
CA GLY A 347 -18.12 -7.50 -2.77
C GLY A 347 -18.92 -6.41 -2.04
N LEU A 348 -19.16 -5.29 -2.74
CA LEU A 348 -19.87 -4.13 -2.19
C LEU A 348 -21.26 -4.49 -1.64
N LYS A 349 -22.02 -5.30 -2.38
CA LYS A 349 -23.34 -5.73 -2.00
C LYS A 349 -23.32 -6.52 -0.67
N SER A 350 -22.46 -7.52 -0.57
CA SER A 350 -22.32 -8.35 0.64
C SER A 350 -21.89 -7.52 1.86
N ILE A 351 -21.02 -6.52 1.68
CA ILE A 351 -20.64 -5.61 2.77
C ILE A 351 -21.84 -4.83 3.29
N ILE A 352 -22.72 -4.35 2.39
CA ILE A 352 -23.96 -3.64 2.78
C ILE A 352 -24.93 -4.60 3.47
N GLU A 353 -25.04 -5.86 3.03
CA GLU A 353 -25.87 -6.89 3.66
C GLU A 353 -25.40 -7.15 5.09
N TYR A 354 -24.13 -7.48 5.31
CA TYR A 354 -23.58 -7.67 6.66
C TYR A 354 -23.78 -6.47 7.58
N PHE A 355 -23.60 -5.27 7.04
CA PHE A 355 -23.86 -4.04 7.81
C PHE A 355 -25.33 -3.93 8.22
N LEU A 356 -26.27 -4.19 7.31
CA LEU A 356 -27.70 -4.11 7.62
C LEU A 356 -28.13 -5.18 8.62
N ASP A 357 -27.69 -6.41 8.46
CA ASP A 357 -27.99 -7.50 9.41
C ASP A 357 -27.51 -7.13 10.80
N PHE A 358 -26.31 -6.56 10.90
CA PHE A 358 -25.79 -6.06 12.16
C PHE A 358 -26.63 -4.89 12.73
N GLN A 359 -27.11 -3.95 11.89
CA GLN A 359 -27.99 -2.87 12.35
C GLN A 359 -29.34 -3.37 12.86
N TYR A 360 -29.91 -4.39 12.21
CA TYR A 360 -31.14 -5.02 12.67
C TYR A 360 -30.94 -5.73 14.02
N ASP A 361 -29.82 -6.45 14.21
CA ASP A 361 -29.49 -7.07 15.50
C ASP A 361 -29.31 -6.04 16.62
N LEU A 362 -28.48 -4.99 16.38
CA LEU A 362 -28.30 -3.91 17.34
C LEU A 362 -29.60 -3.24 17.73
N THR A 363 -30.47 -2.96 16.76
CA THR A 363 -31.75 -2.31 16.97
C THR A 363 -32.67 -3.23 17.75
N THR A 364 -32.73 -4.51 17.41
CA THR A 364 -33.53 -5.50 18.12
C THR A 364 -33.15 -5.57 19.60
N ARG A 365 -31.84 -5.77 19.90
CA ARG A 365 -31.35 -5.85 21.29
C ARG A 365 -31.61 -4.56 22.05
N LYS A 366 -31.42 -3.40 21.42
CA LYS A 366 -31.71 -2.09 22.01
C LYS A 366 -33.14 -1.97 22.43
N TYR A 367 -34.09 -2.24 21.52
CA TYR A 367 -35.52 -2.08 21.81
C TYR A 367 -36.06 -3.17 22.73
N GLN A 368 -35.51 -4.38 22.73
CA GLN A 368 -35.78 -5.41 23.74
C GLN A 368 -35.43 -4.92 25.16
N LYS A 369 -34.22 -4.34 25.30
CA LYS A 369 -33.77 -3.80 26.61
C LYS A 369 -34.64 -2.60 27.05
N LEU A 370 -34.94 -1.70 26.13
CA LEU A 370 -35.84 -0.56 26.43
C LEU A 370 -37.24 -1.01 26.79
N LEU A 371 -37.81 -1.98 26.04
CA LEU A 371 -39.11 -2.54 26.32
C LEU A 371 -39.14 -3.22 27.70
N ALA A 372 -38.12 -4.01 28.05
CA ALA A 372 -38.02 -4.63 29.36
C ALA A 372 -38.02 -3.60 30.49
N LYS A 373 -37.25 -2.49 30.33
CA LYS A 373 -37.27 -1.37 31.29
C LYS A 373 -38.63 -0.68 31.41
N GLU A 374 -39.30 -0.44 30.30
CA GLU A 374 -40.62 0.22 30.34
C GLU A 374 -41.69 -0.71 30.92
N LEU A 375 -41.62 -2.03 30.70
CA LEU A 375 -42.51 -3.00 31.32
C LEU A 375 -42.27 -3.09 32.84
N GLU A 376 -41.04 -3.08 33.31
CA GLU A 376 -40.73 -3.00 34.74
C GLU A 376 -41.26 -1.69 35.35
N LYS A 377 -41.13 -0.58 34.61
CA LYS A 377 -41.66 0.73 35.05
C LYS A 377 -43.18 0.71 35.09
N GLN A 378 -43.85 0.14 34.07
CA GLN A 378 -45.29 -0.05 34.04
C GLN A 378 -45.79 -0.85 35.26
N GLU A 379 -45.18 -1.98 35.53
CA GLU A 379 -45.49 -2.86 36.68
C GLU A 379 -45.47 -2.05 38.00
N ILE A 380 -44.40 -1.26 38.21
CA ILE A 380 -44.28 -0.42 39.40
C ILE A 380 -45.33 0.66 39.43
N GLN A 381 -45.60 1.35 38.33
CA GLN A 381 -46.60 2.42 38.25
C GLN A 381 -48.02 1.92 38.51
N GLU A 382 -48.40 0.78 37.92
CA GLU A 382 -49.69 0.13 38.17
C GLU A 382 -49.84 -0.27 39.64
N GLY A 383 -48.78 -0.79 40.26
CA GLY A 383 -48.78 -1.10 41.68
C GLY A 383 -48.93 0.13 42.56
N LEU A 384 -48.27 1.24 42.22
CA LEU A 384 -48.39 2.50 42.95
C LEU A 384 -49.78 3.12 42.82
N MET A 385 -50.41 3.12 41.62
CA MET A 385 -51.75 3.61 41.39
C MET A 385 -52.76 2.80 42.22
N ARG A 386 -52.67 1.45 42.14
CA ARG A 386 -53.53 0.58 42.96
C ARG A 386 -53.30 0.77 44.46
N ALA A 387 -52.07 1.05 44.89
CA ALA A 387 -51.71 1.29 46.29
C ALA A 387 -52.32 2.59 46.82
N VAL A 388 -52.43 3.62 45.99
CA VAL A 388 -53.06 4.91 46.38
C VAL A 388 -54.52 4.73 46.65
N ASP A 389 -55.27 3.95 45.85
CA ASP A 389 -56.72 3.66 46.07
C ASP A 389 -57.01 2.95 47.40
N ILE A 390 -55.98 2.19 47.91
CA ILE A 390 -56.10 1.43 49.15
C ILE A 390 -55.10 1.90 50.22
N ILE A 391 -54.75 3.19 50.18
CA ILE A 391 -53.67 3.72 51.02
C ILE A 391 -53.89 3.57 52.49
N ASP A 392 -55.13 3.76 52.94
CA ASP A 392 -55.47 3.57 54.36
C ASP A 392 -55.21 2.17 54.84
N LEU A 393 -55.53 1.16 54.04
CA LEU A 393 -55.20 -0.24 54.34
C LEU A 393 -53.70 -0.48 54.41
N ILE A 394 -52.93 0.09 53.50
CA ILE A 394 -51.49 -0.02 53.48
C ILE A 394 -50.88 0.61 54.74
N ILE A 395 -51.33 1.78 55.16
CA ILE A 395 -50.91 2.45 56.38
C ILE A 395 -51.26 1.56 57.62
N GLU A 396 -52.41 0.92 57.59
CA GLU A 396 -52.79 0.01 58.67
C GLU A 396 -51.90 -1.22 58.74
N ILE A 397 -51.59 -1.86 57.65
CA ILE A 397 -50.62 -2.95 57.50
C ILE A 397 -49.25 -2.52 58.06
N LEU A 398 -48.72 -1.37 57.62
CA LEU A 398 -47.43 -0.87 58.06
C LEU A 398 -47.35 -0.64 59.58
N ARG A 399 -48.43 -0.03 60.16
CA ARG A 399 -48.50 0.22 61.63
C ARG A 399 -48.73 -1.06 62.45
N GLY A 400 -49.41 -2.04 61.86
CA GLY A 400 -49.71 -3.33 62.51
C GLY A 400 -48.57 -4.34 62.42
N SER A 401 -47.66 -4.20 61.49
CA SER A 401 -46.54 -5.10 61.26
C SER A 401 -45.36 -4.87 62.19
N LYS A 402 -44.67 -5.94 62.60
CA LYS A 402 -43.48 -5.89 63.44
C LYS A 402 -42.21 -5.47 62.72
N ASN A 403 -42.12 -5.71 61.44
CA ASN A 403 -40.98 -5.39 60.57
C ASN A 403 -41.36 -5.29 59.12
N ILE A 404 -40.48 -4.72 58.31
CA ILE A 404 -40.70 -4.53 56.84
C ILE A 404 -40.92 -5.85 56.10
N LYS A 405 -40.25 -6.94 56.49
CA LYS A 405 -40.44 -8.27 55.84
C LYS A 405 -41.89 -8.76 55.99
N GLN A 406 -42.47 -8.59 57.20
CA GLN A 406 -43.88 -8.96 57.44
C GLN A 406 -44.83 -8.10 56.63
N ALA A 407 -44.65 -6.79 56.58
CA ALA A 407 -45.47 -5.89 55.76
C ALA A 407 -45.34 -6.26 54.29
N LYS A 408 -44.11 -6.54 53.76
CA LYS A 408 -43.89 -6.96 52.39
C LYS A 408 -44.57 -8.30 52.06
N ALA A 409 -44.49 -9.31 52.98
CA ALA A 409 -45.18 -10.58 52.83
C ALA A 409 -46.73 -10.39 52.76
N CYS A 410 -47.28 -9.51 53.60
CA CYS A 410 -48.71 -9.19 53.54
C CYS A 410 -49.12 -8.57 52.22
N LEU A 411 -48.34 -7.61 51.71
CA LEU A 411 -48.60 -6.98 50.41
C LEU A 411 -48.50 -7.97 49.24
N MET A 412 -47.58 -8.94 49.30
CA MET A 412 -47.33 -9.88 48.21
C MET A 412 -48.25 -11.10 48.22
N THR A 413 -48.54 -11.64 49.37
CA THR A 413 -49.22 -12.93 49.48
C THR A 413 -50.47 -12.89 50.36
N GLY A 414 -50.88 -11.72 50.82
CA GLY A 414 -52.05 -11.56 51.71
C GLY A 414 -51.83 -12.19 53.08
N THR A 415 -50.61 -12.48 53.52
CA THR A 415 -50.30 -13.10 54.80
C THR A 415 -50.58 -12.08 55.94
N THR A 416 -51.67 -12.29 56.69
CA THR A 416 -52.12 -11.40 57.80
C THR A 416 -51.65 -11.85 59.19
N GLU A 417 -50.99 -13.00 59.30
CA GLU A 417 -50.54 -13.58 60.55
C GLU A 417 -49.59 -12.68 61.32
N GLY A 418 -49.96 -12.37 62.57
CA GLY A 418 -49.16 -11.53 63.47
C GLY A 418 -49.21 -10.03 63.19
N ILE A 419 -50.05 -9.55 62.22
CA ILE A 419 -50.33 -8.13 61.98
C ILE A 419 -51.55 -7.71 62.75
N ARG A 420 -51.53 -6.53 63.37
CA ARG A 420 -52.64 -5.98 64.12
C ARG A 420 -53.48 -5.13 63.21
N PHE A 421 -54.70 -5.57 62.89
CA PHE A 421 -55.68 -4.81 62.11
C PHE A 421 -56.71 -4.15 63.05
N LYS A 422 -57.28 -3.01 62.60
CA LYS A 422 -58.37 -2.29 63.33
C LYS A 422 -59.69 -3.01 63.18
N SER A 423 -59.95 -3.72 62.09
CA SER A 423 -61.18 -4.43 61.82
C SER A 423 -60.97 -5.74 61.08
N LYS A 424 -61.93 -6.69 61.24
CA LYS A 424 -61.93 -7.92 60.42
C LYS A 424 -62.16 -7.65 58.93
N ALA A 425 -62.76 -6.52 58.59
CA ALA A 425 -62.84 -6.12 57.18
C ALA A 425 -61.50 -5.75 56.56
N SER A 426 -60.65 -4.99 57.29
CA SER A 426 -59.34 -4.65 56.86
C SER A 426 -58.44 -5.90 56.73
N GLU A 427 -58.56 -6.85 57.65
CA GLU A 427 -57.86 -8.13 57.61
C GLU A 427 -58.27 -8.94 56.41
N ARG A 428 -59.51 -9.04 56.04
CA ARG A 428 -60.00 -9.70 54.83
C ARG A 428 -59.55 -8.99 53.57
N ALA A 429 -59.59 -7.64 53.57
CA ALA A 429 -59.07 -6.87 52.44
C ALA A 429 -57.57 -7.06 52.26
N ALA A 430 -56.77 -7.13 53.34
CA ALA A 430 -55.35 -7.38 53.32
C ALA A 430 -55.01 -8.80 52.85
N SER A 431 -55.82 -9.79 53.17
CA SER A 431 -55.61 -11.19 52.71
C SER A 431 -55.90 -11.39 51.21
N ALA A 432 -56.49 -10.40 50.54
CA ALA A 432 -56.72 -10.42 49.08
C ALA A 432 -55.65 -9.66 48.28
N LEU A 433 -54.59 -9.18 48.92
CA LEU A 433 -53.49 -8.46 48.25
C LEU A 433 -52.58 -9.45 47.55
N ASP A 434 -52.15 -9.08 46.37
CA ASP A 434 -51.35 -9.88 45.45
C ASP A 434 -50.30 -9.06 44.67
N PHE A 435 -49.73 -8.05 45.31
CA PHE A 435 -48.71 -7.22 44.70
C PHE A 435 -47.45 -8.04 44.39
N THR A 436 -46.81 -7.73 43.29
CA THR A 436 -45.49 -8.32 42.97
C THR A 436 -44.40 -7.83 43.95
N GLU A 437 -43.29 -8.52 44.02
CA GLU A 437 -42.18 -8.13 44.90
C GLU A 437 -41.70 -6.69 44.60
N ARG A 438 -41.60 -6.33 43.31
CA ARG A 438 -41.18 -5.01 42.84
C ARG A 438 -42.24 -3.94 43.27
N GLN A 439 -43.49 -4.23 43.07
CA GLN A 439 -44.62 -3.35 43.50
C GLN A 439 -44.59 -3.16 45.01
N ALA A 440 -44.52 -4.22 45.78
CA ALA A 440 -44.49 -4.17 47.22
C ALA A 440 -43.28 -3.38 47.75
N THR A 441 -42.11 -3.53 47.14
CA THR A 441 -40.93 -2.75 47.47
C THR A 441 -41.10 -1.28 47.18
N ALA A 442 -41.62 -0.93 45.98
CA ALA A 442 -41.86 0.45 45.59
C ALA A 442 -42.90 1.13 46.48
N ILE A 443 -43.95 0.39 46.92
CA ILE A 443 -44.98 0.88 47.86
C ILE A 443 -44.36 1.18 49.22
N LEU A 444 -43.51 0.30 49.75
CA LEU A 444 -42.84 0.46 51.03
C LEU A 444 -41.82 1.62 51.03
N GLU A 445 -41.23 1.92 49.91
CA GLU A 445 -40.29 3.04 49.73
C GLU A 445 -41.00 4.34 49.31
N MET A 446 -42.31 4.35 49.11
CA MET A 446 -43.06 5.49 48.67
C MET A 446 -43.03 6.61 49.73
N ARG A 447 -42.66 7.80 49.29
CA ARG A 447 -42.69 9.00 50.16
C ARG A 447 -44.10 9.57 50.25
N LEU A 448 -44.49 9.98 51.45
CA LEU A 448 -45.85 10.47 51.74
C LEU A 448 -46.32 11.65 50.87
N TYR A 449 -45.41 12.51 50.41
CA TYR A 449 -45.78 13.64 49.55
C TYR A 449 -46.32 13.20 48.17
N LYS A 450 -45.98 11.97 47.72
CA LYS A 450 -46.47 11.41 46.47
C LYS A 450 -47.98 11.11 46.46
N LEU A 451 -48.61 11.23 47.61
CA LEU A 451 -50.09 11.11 47.76
C LEU A 451 -50.83 12.42 47.44
N ILE A 452 -50.15 13.52 47.17
CA ILE A 452 -50.74 14.79 46.79
C ILE A 452 -51.30 14.71 45.38
N GLY A 453 -52.51 15.29 45.13
CA GLY A 453 -53.18 15.16 43.83
C GLY A 453 -52.34 15.56 42.61
N LEU A 454 -51.47 16.60 42.71
CA LEU A 454 -50.57 17.00 41.65
C LEU A 454 -49.52 15.92 41.30
N GLU A 455 -49.07 15.16 42.28
CA GLU A 455 -48.13 14.04 42.08
C GLU A 455 -48.84 12.83 41.44
N MET A 456 -50.11 12.62 41.76
CA MET A 456 -50.93 11.60 41.11
C MET A 456 -51.17 11.90 39.64
N ASP A 457 -51.50 13.15 39.28
CA ASP A 457 -51.60 13.57 37.88
C ASP A 457 -50.28 13.39 37.12
N ALA A 458 -49.15 13.65 37.78
CA ALA A 458 -47.82 13.41 37.20
C ALA A 458 -47.57 11.90 36.99
N LEU A 459 -47.95 11.03 37.95
CA LEU A 459 -47.82 9.58 37.83
C LEU A 459 -48.68 9.05 36.66
N LEU A 460 -49.93 9.51 36.52
CA LEU A 460 -50.84 9.13 35.44
C LEU A 460 -50.22 9.52 34.05
N LYS A 461 -49.74 10.77 33.93
CA LYS A 461 -49.07 11.23 32.69
C LYS A 461 -47.84 10.42 32.36
N ASP A 462 -47.00 10.08 33.37
CA ASP A 462 -45.82 9.26 33.18
C ASP A 462 -46.19 7.81 32.78
N HIS A 463 -47.32 7.28 33.37
CA HIS A 463 -47.83 5.97 32.98
C HIS A 463 -48.37 5.96 31.53
N ASP A 464 -49.09 6.99 31.09
CA ASP A 464 -49.51 7.12 29.69
C ASP A 464 -48.35 7.22 28.72
N ALA A 465 -47.28 7.91 29.11
CA ALA A 465 -46.06 7.98 28.33
C ALA A 465 -45.38 6.60 28.26
N THR A 466 -45.33 5.86 29.39
CA THR A 466 -44.80 4.49 29.46
C THR A 466 -45.56 3.54 28.53
N LEU A 467 -46.91 3.59 28.54
CA LEU A 467 -47.75 2.77 27.65
C LEU A 467 -47.50 3.09 26.17
N LYS A 468 -47.33 4.37 25.80
CA LYS A 468 -47.00 4.79 24.44
C LYS A 468 -45.62 4.28 24.02
N ASN A 469 -44.63 4.35 24.90
CA ASN A 469 -43.30 3.82 24.64
C ASN A 469 -43.34 2.30 24.42
N ILE A 470 -44.05 1.55 25.29
CA ILE A 470 -44.24 0.11 25.16
C ILE A 470 -44.85 -0.25 23.80
N ALA A 471 -45.96 0.42 23.43
CA ALA A 471 -46.62 0.21 22.15
C ALA A 471 -45.68 0.48 20.96
N SER A 472 -44.94 1.58 21.03
CA SER A 472 -43.96 1.95 20.02
C SER A 472 -42.80 0.93 19.91
N TYR A 473 -42.27 0.49 21.06
CA TYR A 473 -41.16 -0.48 21.07
C TYR A 473 -41.63 -1.86 20.59
N LYS A 474 -42.85 -2.30 20.91
CA LYS A 474 -43.45 -3.51 20.37
C LYS A 474 -43.61 -3.41 18.85
N ASP A 475 -44.15 -2.31 18.33
CA ASP A 475 -44.29 -2.10 16.88
C ASP A 475 -42.93 -2.15 16.18
N ILE A 476 -41.88 -1.54 16.75
CA ILE A 476 -40.53 -1.60 16.18
C ILE A 476 -40.00 -3.04 16.15
N LEU A 477 -40.24 -3.83 17.20
CA LEU A 477 -39.75 -5.21 17.29
C LEU A 477 -40.54 -6.20 16.41
N GLU A 478 -41.82 -6.00 16.25
CA GLU A 478 -42.73 -6.91 15.53
C GLU A 478 -42.86 -6.55 14.03
N ASN A 479 -42.58 -5.29 13.66
CA ASN A 479 -42.79 -4.77 12.32
C ASN A 479 -41.47 -4.33 11.67
N HIS A 480 -40.96 -5.13 10.75
CA HIS A 480 -39.74 -4.86 10.01
C HIS A 480 -39.72 -3.46 9.34
N LYS A 481 -40.88 -2.98 8.84
CA LYS A 481 -40.95 -1.65 8.23
C LYS A 481 -40.74 -0.54 9.26
N SER A 482 -41.27 -0.71 10.49
CA SER A 482 -41.07 0.24 11.58
C SER A 482 -39.62 0.26 12.04
N MET A 483 -38.99 -0.89 12.17
CA MET A 483 -37.57 -1.01 12.48
C MET A 483 -36.70 -0.36 11.38
N SER A 484 -36.96 -0.65 10.11
CA SER A 484 -36.25 -0.03 8.96
C SER A 484 -36.40 1.50 8.96
N ARG A 485 -37.55 2.06 9.36
CA ARG A 485 -37.69 3.51 9.48
C ARG A 485 -36.77 4.11 10.56
N VAL A 486 -36.63 3.42 11.69
CA VAL A 486 -35.77 3.87 12.78
C VAL A 486 -34.31 3.86 12.30
N ILE A 487 -33.82 2.77 11.70
CA ILE A 487 -32.48 2.66 11.16
C ILE A 487 -32.24 3.73 10.08
N SER A 488 -33.21 3.92 9.16
CA SER A 488 -33.12 4.96 8.12
C SER A 488 -33.03 6.37 8.70
N HIS A 489 -33.81 6.64 9.74
CA HIS A 489 -33.76 7.94 10.43
C HIS A 489 -32.39 8.18 11.09
N ASP A 490 -31.85 7.17 11.79
CA ASP A 490 -30.55 7.28 12.42
C ASP A 490 -29.43 7.53 11.37
N LEU A 491 -29.49 6.83 10.24
CA LEU A 491 -28.58 7.05 9.12
C LEU A 491 -28.70 8.45 8.52
N ASP A 492 -29.94 9.00 8.40
CA ASP A 492 -30.16 10.37 7.93
C ASP A 492 -29.54 11.40 8.87
N MET A 493 -29.69 11.21 10.18
CA MET A 493 -29.09 12.08 11.18
C MET A 493 -27.57 12.04 11.12
N ILE A 494 -26.98 10.85 10.98
CA ILE A 494 -25.54 10.67 10.82
C ILE A 494 -25.07 11.36 9.54
N LYS A 495 -25.73 11.14 8.41
CA LYS A 495 -25.43 11.80 7.13
C LYS A 495 -25.46 13.32 7.26
N LYS A 496 -26.54 13.86 7.83
CA LYS A 496 -26.71 15.31 8.01
C LYS A 496 -25.61 15.94 8.86
N THR A 497 -25.12 15.20 9.87
CA THR A 497 -24.16 15.74 10.85
C THR A 497 -22.71 15.59 10.39
N TYR A 498 -22.36 14.49 9.70
CA TYR A 498 -20.99 14.08 9.48
C TYR A 498 -20.59 13.91 8.01
N ALA A 499 -21.52 13.92 7.05
CA ALA A 499 -21.15 13.78 5.64
C ALA A 499 -20.40 15.03 5.14
N THR A 500 -19.36 14.78 4.37
CA THR A 500 -18.55 15.79 3.70
C THR A 500 -18.66 15.65 2.18
N PRO A 501 -18.41 16.71 1.40
CA PRO A 501 -18.33 16.60 -0.05
C PRO A 501 -17.26 15.60 -0.48
N ARG A 502 -17.49 14.94 -1.63
CA ARG A 502 -16.50 14.08 -2.27
C ARG A 502 -15.23 14.85 -2.62
N LYS A 503 -14.09 14.25 -2.38
CA LYS A 503 -12.76 14.78 -2.71
C LYS A 503 -12.19 14.17 -3.99
N THR A 504 -12.34 12.86 -4.20
CA THR A 504 -11.75 12.14 -5.32
C THR A 504 -12.66 12.19 -6.55
N SER A 505 -12.16 12.65 -7.69
CA SER A 505 -12.88 12.56 -8.97
C SER A 505 -12.70 11.17 -9.61
N ILE A 506 -13.71 10.76 -10.42
CA ILE A 506 -13.74 9.42 -11.02
C ILE A 506 -14.02 9.56 -12.50
N GLU A 507 -13.07 9.15 -13.32
CA GLU A 507 -13.09 9.34 -14.76
C GLU A 507 -12.51 8.10 -15.48
N ASN A 508 -12.78 8.01 -16.78
CA ASN A 508 -12.01 7.15 -17.67
C ASN A 508 -11.00 8.02 -18.41
N VAL A 509 -9.76 7.96 -18.00
CA VAL A 509 -8.70 8.71 -18.65
C VAL A 509 -7.86 7.77 -19.51
N ARG A 510 -7.62 8.14 -20.75
CA ARG A 510 -6.70 7.38 -21.61
C ARG A 510 -5.31 7.36 -20.96
N ALA A 511 -4.64 6.21 -21.08
CA ALA A 511 -3.26 6.09 -20.59
C ALA A 511 -2.41 7.22 -21.19
N ALA A 512 -1.64 7.89 -20.34
CA ALA A 512 -0.76 8.96 -20.78
C ALA A 512 0.28 8.40 -21.77
N VAL A 513 0.25 8.88 -23.00
CA VAL A 513 1.20 8.49 -24.05
C VAL A 513 2.34 9.50 -24.04
N TYR A 514 3.45 9.10 -23.44
CA TYR A 514 4.68 9.87 -23.50
C TYR A 514 5.39 9.61 -24.82
N GLU A 515 5.56 10.65 -25.63
CA GLU A 515 6.37 10.61 -26.83
C GLU A 515 7.80 11.05 -26.47
N GLU A 516 8.75 10.11 -26.53
CA GLU A 516 10.15 10.43 -26.35
C GLU A 516 10.58 11.37 -27.48
N LYS A 517 10.96 12.62 -27.16
CA LYS A 517 11.53 13.54 -28.15
C LYS A 517 12.76 12.85 -28.72
N LYS A 518 12.66 12.33 -29.93
CA LYS A 518 13.80 11.76 -30.65
C LYS A 518 14.81 12.90 -30.83
N ALA A 519 16.04 12.69 -30.33
CA ALA A 519 17.12 13.62 -30.61
C ALA A 519 17.23 13.80 -32.15
N GLU A 520 17.32 15.03 -32.60
CA GLU A 520 17.56 15.28 -34.02
C GLU A 520 18.79 14.47 -34.44
N ALA A 521 18.62 13.63 -35.47
CA ALA A 521 19.69 12.79 -35.95
C ALA A 521 20.79 13.67 -36.59
N MET A 522 21.98 13.62 -36.03
CA MET A 522 23.15 14.35 -36.51
C MET A 522 24.39 13.45 -36.57
N GLU A 523 25.24 13.69 -37.58
CA GLU A 523 26.54 13.03 -37.65
C GLU A 523 27.48 13.58 -36.57
N VAL A 524 28.06 12.69 -35.80
CA VAL A 524 29.02 12.98 -34.75
C VAL A 524 30.25 12.06 -34.85
N VAL A 525 31.32 12.48 -34.23
CA VAL A 525 32.54 11.63 -34.07
C VAL A 525 32.74 11.38 -32.59
N ALA A 526 32.63 10.10 -32.19
CA ALA A 526 32.94 9.69 -30.85
C ALA A 526 34.43 9.49 -30.70
N LEU A 527 35.02 10.16 -29.73
CA LEU A 527 36.45 10.12 -29.38
C LEU A 527 36.59 9.42 -28.03
N ILE A 528 37.36 8.35 -27.99
CA ILE A 528 37.66 7.60 -26.79
C ILE A 528 39.17 7.44 -26.64
N ASP A 529 39.71 7.95 -25.54
CA ASP A 529 41.14 7.92 -25.29
C ASP A 529 41.64 6.55 -24.80
N ARG A 530 42.92 6.45 -24.56
CA ARG A 530 43.56 5.20 -24.07
C ARG A 530 43.18 4.84 -22.63
N PHE A 531 42.63 5.77 -21.86
CA PHE A 531 42.17 5.60 -20.47
C PHE A 531 40.68 5.30 -20.36
N GLY A 532 39.96 5.26 -21.50
CA GLY A 532 38.54 4.99 -21.52
C GLY A 532 37.65 6.21 -21.28
N TYR A 533 38.15 7.44 -21.43
CA TYR A 533 37.32 8.66 -21.40
C TYR A 533 36.74 8.92 -22.79
N ALA A 534 35.42 9.11 -22.81
CA ALA A 534 34.64 9.27 -24.01
C ALA A 534 33.98 10.66 -24.12
N LYS A 535 33.89 11.18 -25.32
CA LYS A 535 33.08 12.36 -25.70
C LYS A 535 32.71 12.28 -27.16
N THR A 536 31.79 13.10 -27.58
CA THR A 536 31.37 13.28 -28.98
C THR A 536 31.57 14.74 -29.42
N ILE A 537 31.97 14.92 -30.66
CA ILE A 537 32.07 16.25 -31.30
C ILE A 537 31.38 16.21 -32.65
N ASP A 538 30.99 17.36 -33.19
CA ASP A 538 30.49 17.45 -34.55
C ASP A 538 31.59 17.16 -35.59
N LYS A 539 31.23 16.71 -36.79
CA LYS A 539 32.11 16.35 -37.86
C LYS A 539 33.00 17.52 -38.32
N ALA A 540 32.50 18.73 -38.35
CA ALA A 540 33.28 19.91 -38.73
C ALA A 540 34.37 20.25 -37.70
N THR A 541 34.06 20.09 -36.42
CA THR A 541 35.04 20.20 -35.33
C THR A 541 36.10 19.13 -35.38
N PHE A 542 35.72 17.88 -35.73
CA PHE A 542 36.65 16.80 -35.94
C PHE A 542 37.65 17.09 -37.08
N GLU A 543 37.15 17.47 -38.26
CA GLU A 543 38.02 17.75 -39.40
C GLU A 543 39.03 18.91 -39.12
N ARG A 544 38.61 19.92 -38.35
CA ARG A 544 39.52 21.02 -37.91
C ARG A 544 40.62 20.53 -36.93
N ASN A 545 40.38 19.50 -36.18
CA ASN A 545 41.28 18.99 -35.12
C ASN A 545 41.75 17.55 -35.39
N LYS A 546 41.72 17.10 -36.64
CA LYS A 546 41.88 15.69 -37.01
C LYS A 546 43.20 15.06 -36.52
N GLU A 547 44.32 15.74 -36.71
CA GLU A 547 45.63 15.23 -36.27
C GLU A 547 45.70 15.05 -34.73
N ALA A 548 45.22 16.05 -33.99
CA ALA A 548 45.17 15.99 -32.52
C ALA A 548 44.21 14.89 -32.06
N ALA A 549 43.03 14.80 -32.66
CA ALA A 549 42.02 13.79 -32.31
C ALA A 549 42.55 12.36 -32.53
N LEU A 550 43.24 12.11 -33.64
CA LEU A 550 43.83 10.83 -33.95
C LEU A 550 45.06 10.48 -33.04
N SER A 551 45.78 11.47 -32.55
CA SER A 551 46.92 11.27 -31.65
C SER A 551 46.51 11.03 -30.20
N GLU A 552 45.45 11.69 -29.73
CA GLU A 552 44.95 11.66 -28.36
C GLU A 552 43.96 10.51 -28.10
N SER A 553 43.19 10.10 -29.15
CA SER A 553 42.17 9.07 -29.03
C SER A 553 42.65 7.71 -29.52
N LYS A 554 42.36 6.67 -28.73
CA LYS A 554 42.58 5.25 -29.14
C LYS A 554 41.52 4.78 -30.15
N TYR A 555 40.28 5.26 -29.98
CA TYR A 555 39.16 4.96 -30.87
C TYR A 555 38.54 6.27 -31.35
N VAL A 556 38.38 6.37 -32.66
CA VAL A 556 37.70 7.47 -33.36
C VAL A 556 36.61 6.86 -34.23
N ILE A 557 35.33 7.15 -33.88
CA ILE A 557 34.20 6.45 -34.46
C ILE A 557 33.23 7.50 -35.03
N SER A 558 33.14 7.55 -36.37
CA SER A 558 32.11 8.33 -37.04
C SER A 558 30.77 7.59 -36.99
N CYS A 559 29.73 8.24 -36.48
CA CYS A 559 28.43 7.62 -36.25
C CYS A 559 27.33 8.67 -36.20
N MET A 560 26.08 8.23 -36.21
CA MET A 560 24.96 9.08 -35.84
C MET A 560 24.85 9.20 -34.31
N ASN A 561 24.43 10.33 -33.82
CA ASN A 561 24.19 10.52 -32.38
C ASN A 561 23.13 9.52 -31.81
N THR A 562 22.27 8.97 -32.68
CA THR A 562 21.25 7.98 -32.34
C THR A 562 21.77 6.55 -32.26
N ASP A 563 23.03 6.31 -32.67
CA ASP A 563 23.65 4.99 -32.69
C ASP A 563 24.05 4.51 -31.29
N LYS A 564 24.55 3.27 -31.22
CA LYS A 564 25.10 2.65 -30.02
C LYS A 564 26.58 2.30 -30.24
N ALA A 565 27.43 2.61 -29.29
CA ALA A 565 28.78 2.10 -29.23
C ALA A 565 28.82 0.69 -28.61
N CYS A 566 29.49 -0.24 -29.25
CA CYS A 566 29.76 -1.60 -28.79
C CYS A 566 31.13 -1.65 -28.12
N ILE A 567 31.19 -1.96 -26.83
CA ILE A 567 32.43 -2.14 -26.08
C ILE A 567 32.59 -3.63 -25.78
N PHE A 568 33.53 -4.27 -26.43
CA PHE A 568 33.87 -5.68 -26.22
C PHE A 568 35.02 -5.81 -25.26
N THR A 569 34.90 -6.70 -24.26
CA THR A 569 35.89 -6.89 -23.21
C THR A 569 36.57 -8.26 -23.28
N ASP A 570 37.73 -8.37 -22.63
CA ASP A 570 38.52 -9.60 -22.52
C ASP A 570 37.76 -10.71 -21.77
N THR A 571 36.79 -10.37 -20.92
CA THR A 571 35.93 -11.32 -20.22
C THR A 571 34.81 -11.90 -21.09
N GLY A 572 34.73 -11.53 -22.37
CA GLY A 572 33.74 -12.01 -23.31
C GLY A 572 32.38 -11.33 -23.19
N ARG A 573 32.32 -10.14 -22.60
CA ARG A 573 31.13 -9.31 -22.50
C ARG A 573 31.06 -8.25 -23.58
N LEU A 574 29.87 -7.83 -23.90
CA LEU A 574 29.54 -6.66 -24.70
C LEU A 574 28.73 -5.69 -23.88
N HIS A 575 29.21 -4.45 -23.79
CA HIS A 575 28.48 -3.34 -23.22
C HIS A 575 28.01 -2.39 -24.33
N LEU A 576 26.73 -2.05 -24.34
CA LEU A 576 26.12 -1.13 -25.31
C LEU A 576 25.87 0.21 -24.64
N ILE A 577 26.47 1.26 -25.19
CA ILE A 577 26.33 2.65 -24.73
C ILE A 577 25.67 3.45 -25.87
N LYS A 578 24.62 4.20 -25.58
CA LYS A 578 24.03 5.12 -26.55
C LYS A 578 24.99 6.27 -26.80
N ILE A 579 25.20 6.66 -28.03
CA ILE A 579 26.05 7.81 -28.40
C ILE A 579 25.51 9.10 -27.78
N THR A 580 24.18 9.25 -27.64
CA THR A 580 23.55 10.37 -26.93
C THR A 580 23.91 10.46 -25.45
N ASP A 581 24.34 9.38 -24.80
CA ASP A 581 24.75 9.39 -23.40
C ASP A 581 26.17 9.95 -23.23
N MET A 582 26.97 10.01 -24.31
CA MET A 582 28.31 10.62 -24.31
C MET A 582 28.19 12.16 -24.38
N PRO A 583 29.02 12.92 -23.61
CA PRO A 583 28.96 14.37 -23.63
C PRO A 583 29.30 14.88 -25.04
N PHE A 584 28.40 15.72 -25.58
CA PHE A 584 28.61 16.42 -26.84
C PHE A 584 29.13 17.83 -26.58
N GLY A 585 30.19 18.23 -27.26
CA GLY A 585 30.74 19.56 -27.05
C GLY A 585 31.92 19.92 -27.97
N ARG A 586 32.76 20.83 -27.51
CA ARG A 586 33.97 21.28 -28.22
C ARG A 586 35.10 20.28 -28.03
N PHE A 587 36.09 20.29 -28.93
CA PHE A 587 37.24 19.38 -28.88
C PHE A 587 38.00 19.43 -27.54
N ARG A 588 38.07 20.58 -26.87
CA ARG A 588 38.75 20.74 -25.56
C ARG A 588 37.88 20.53 -24.33
N ASP A 589 36.59 20.22 -24.51
CA ASP A 589 35.70 19.98 -23.40
C ASP A 589 36.04 18.64 -22.71
N LYS A 590 35.68 18.53 -21.44
CA LYS A 590 35.94 17.35 -20.61
C LYS A 590 35.22 16.10 -21.14
N SER A 591 35.94 15.00 -21.20
CA SER A 591 35.40 13.67 -21.47
C SER A 591 34.90 13.01 -20.17
N ILE A 592 34.05 11.99 -20.27
CA ILE A 592 33.51 11.21 -19.15
C ILE A 592 34.03 9.76 -19.27
N PRO A 593 34.40 9.10 -18.15
CA PRO A 593 34.76 7.67 -18.16
C PRO A 593 33.62 6.82 -18.69
N LEU A 594 33.93 5.78 -19.47
CA LEU A 594 32.96 4.80 -19.98
C LEU A 594 32.23 4.06 -18.87
N ASP A 595 32.88 3.90 -17.70
CA ASP A 595 32.27 3.35 -16.47
C ASP A 595 31.01 4.12 -16.04
N ASN A 596 30.99 5.43 -16.23
CA ASN A 596 29.87 6.29 -15.86
C ASN A 596 28.72 6.30 -16.90
N LEU A 597 28.95 5.73 -18.08
CA LEU A 597 28.00 5.74 -19.19
C LEU A 597 27.26 4.41 -19.36
N GLY A 598 27.74 3.34 -18.70
CA GLY A 598 27.16 2.00 -18.85
C GLY A 598 27.49 1.09 -17.68
N ASN A 599 27.39 -0.22 -17.93
CA ASN A 599 27.72 -1.26 -16.95
C ASN A 599 29.14 -1.81 -17.15
N TYR A 600 30.01 -1.09 -17.89
CA TYR A 600 31.42 -1.43 -18.03
C TYR A 600 32.11 -1.09 -16.70
N ASP A 601 33.03 -1.97 -16.27
CA ASP A 601 33.82 -1.81 -15.05
C ASP A 601 35.31 -1.97 -15.38
N SER A 602 36.03 -0.86 -15.45
CA SER A 602 37.45 -0.82 -15.77
C SER A 602 38.35 -1.51 -14.74
N SER A 603 37.84 -1.78 -13.53
CA SER A 603 38.60 -2.53 -12.51
C SER A 603 38.57 -4.03 -12.72
N GLY A 604 37.58 -4.57 -13.40
CA GLY A 604 37.35 -6.01 -13.62
C GLY A 604 37.53 -6.47 -15.08
N GLU A 605 37.56 -5.56 -16.05
CA GLU A 605 37.54 -5.90 -17.48
C GLU A 605 38.45 -4.97 -18.30
N ASN A 606 39.06 -5.51 -19.35
CA ASN A 606 39.86 -4.73 -20.29
C ASN A 606 39.13 -4.62 -21.64
N ILE A 607 39.17 -3.43 -22.22
CA ILE A 607 38.58 -3.17 -23.54
C ILE A 607 39.45 -3.78 -24.64
N ILE A 608 38.88 -4.71 -25.40
CA ILE A 608 39.55 -5.34 -26.56
C ILE A 608 39.23 -4.61 -27.85
N HIS A 609 37.93 -4.22 -28.03
CA HIS A 609 37.49 -3.56 -29.25
C HIS A 609 36.29 -2.64 -28.96
N ILE A 610 36.29 -1.47 -29.60
CA ILE A 610 35.12 -0.56 -29.62
C ILE A 610 34.77 -0.26 -31.08
N CYS A 611 33.48 -0.35 -31.40
CA CYS A 611 32.97 0.00 -32.70
C CYS A 611 31.55 0.55 -32.62
N ASN A 612 31.02 1.13 -33.68
CA ASN A 612 29.64 1.48 -33.83
C ASN A 612 28.79 0.23 -34.15
N LEU A 613 27.66 0.04 -33.47
CA LEU A 613 26.75 -1.09 -33.74
C LEU A 613 26.28 -1.11 -35.21
N ALA A 614 25.96 0.03 -35.77
CA ALA A 614 25.52 0.14 -37.17
C ALA A 614 26.61 -0.31 -38.16
N SER A 615 27.88 -0.06 -37.85
CA SER A 615 29.00 -0.43 -38.74
C SER A 615 29.29 -1.93 -38.78
N ILE A 616 28.82 -2.70 -37.80
CA ILE A 616 29.08 -4.15 -37.75
C ILE A 616 27.85 -4.99 -38.07
N GLN A 617 26.68 -4.39 -38.25
CA GLN A 617 25.40 -5.08 -38.37
C GLN A 617 25.39 -6.11 -39.51
N ASP A 618 26.00 -5.76 -40.66
CA ASP A 618 26.09 -6.61 -41.82
C ASP A 618 27.46 -7.33 -41.95
N SER A 619 28.33 -7.16 -40.95
CA SER A 619 29.71 -7.66 -40.96
C SER A 619 29.87 -8.96 -40.14
N MET A 620 30.92 -9.74 -40.49
CA MET A 620 31.34 -10.88 -39.70
C MET A 620 32.44 -10.47 -38.70
N MET A 621 32.20 -10.74 -37.42
CA MET A 621 33.14 -10.44 -36.33
C MET A 621 34.00 -11.66 -36.01
N LEU A 622 35.30 -11.53 -36.13
CA LEU A 622 36.28 -12.54 -35.68
C LEU A 622 36.51 -12.39 -34.18
N PHE A 623 36.43 -13.51 -33.46
CA PHE A 623 36.82 -13.64 -32.07
C PHE A 623 38.01 -14.59 -31.97
N ALA A 624 39.08 -14.18 -31.26
CA ALA A 624 40.23 -15.01 -30.94
C ALA A 624 40.50 -14.97 -29.44
N THR A 625 40.72 -16.17 -28.84
CA THR A 625 40.95 -16.30 -27.40
C THR A 625 42.37 -16.68 -27.08
N LYS A 626 42.77 -16.48 -25.83
CA LYS A 626 44.08 -16.80 -25.29
C LYS A 626 44.42 -18.30 -25.40
N THR A 627 43.41 -19.16 -25.28
CA THR A 627 43.61 -20.64 -25.48
C THR A 627 43.55 -21.04 -26.95
N GLY A 628 43.47 -20.09 -27.88
CA GLY A 628 43.52 -20.33 -29.31
C GLY A 628 42.20 -20.76 -29.94
N MET A 629 41.09 -20.51 -29.29
CA MET A 629 39.76 -20.72 -29.87
C MET A 629 39.38 -19.57 -30.80
N LEU A 630 38.73 -19.89 -31.90
CA LEU A 630 38.33 -18.94 -32.96
C LEU A 630 36.89 -19.16 -33.37
N LYS A 631 36.20 -18.10 -33.75
CA LYS A 631 34.91 -18.14 -34.42
C LYS A 631 34.61 -16.86 -35.16
N LEU A 632 33.69 -16.95 -36.10
CA LEU A 632 33.05 -15.81 -36.74
C LEU A 632 31.62 -15.67 -36.23
N VAL A 633 31.23 -14.48 -35.90
CA VAL A 633 29.84 -14.16 -35.39
C VAL A 633 29.28 -13.03 -36.25
N LYS A 634 28.01 -13.15 -36.67
CA LYS A 634 27.33 -12.05 -37.37
C LYS A 634 27.16 -10.85 -36.44
N GLY A 635 27.49 -9.67 -36.89
CA GLY A 635 27.36 -8.45 -36.12
C GLY A 635 25.92 -8.14 -35.73
N SER A 636 24.93 -8.57 -36.53
CA SER A 636 23.50 -8.46 -36.19
C SER A 636 23.08 -9.19 -34.91
N GLU A 637 23.82 -10.20 -34.45
CA GLU A 637 23.57 -10.86 -33.16
C GLU A 637 23.77 -9.94 -31.95
N PHE A 638 24.47 -8.82 -32.13
CA PHE A 638 24.77 -7.85 -31.07
C PHE A 638 23.76 -6.72 -30.99
N ASP A 639 22.82 -6.61 -31.92
CA ASP A 639 21.70 -5.66 -31.80
C ASP A 639 20.65 -6.19 -30.83
N VAL A 640 20.80 -5.82 -29.58
CA VAL A 640 19.94 -6.25 -28.47
C VAL A 640 19.48 -5.06 -27.64
N SER A 641 18.38 -5.25 -26.91
CA SER A 641 17.83 -4.21 -26.02
C SER A 641 18.56 -4.08 -24.69
N LYS A 642 19.24 -5.13 -24.24
CA LYS A 642 19.99 -5.13 -22.97
C LYS A 642 21.28 -4.35 -23.09
N ARG A 643 21.62 -3.55 -22.06
CA ARG A 643 22.87 -2.78 -22.02
C ARG A 643 24.13 -3.64 -21.94
N THR A 644 24.05 -4.85 -21.38
CA THR A 644 25.15 -5.79 -21.25
C THR A 644 24.70 -7.18 -21.61
N VAL A 645 25.47 -7.84 -22.48
CA VAL A 645 25.23 -9.23 -22.89
C VAL A 645 26.57 -9.98 -23.06
N ALA A 646 26.51 -11.30 -23.07
CA ALA A 646 27.69 -12.10 -23.47
C ALA A 646 27.95 -11.92 -24.97
N ALA A 647 29.15 -11.50 -25.32
CA ALA A 647 29.66 -11.44 -26.72
C ALA A 647 30.15 -12.82 -27.18
N THR A 648 30.68 -13.61 -26.27
CA THR A 648 31.11 -14.99 -26.53
C THR A 648 31.01 -15.82 -25.24
N LYS A 649 30.89 -17.14 -25.38
CA LYS A 649 31.12 -18.07 -24.27
C LYS A 649 32.63 -18.40 -24.25
N LEU A 650 33.23 -18.24 -23.08
CA LEU A 650 34.62 -18.62 -22.84
C LEU A 650 34.70 -19.95 -22.07
N ALA A 651 35.79 -20.68 -22.27
CA ALA A 651 36.18 -21.81 -21.40
C ALA A 651 36.71 -21.27 -20.06
N ASP A 652 36.76 -22.11 -19.04
CA ASP A 652 37.26 -21.70 -17.71
C ASP A 652 38.72 -21.23 -17.81
N GLY A 653 38.98 -20.03 -17.31
CA GLY A 653 40.29 -19.40 -17.33
C GLY A 653 40.75 -18.84 -18.70
N ASP A 654 39.88 -18.83 -19.72
CA ASP A 654 40.19 -18.25 -21.04
C ASP A 654 39.81 -16.75 -21.07
N SER A 655 40.40 -16.02 -21.99
CA SER A 655 40.11 -14.60 -22.23
C SER A 655 40.20 -14.27 -23.71
N ILE A 656 39.49 -13.23 -24.14
CA ILE A 656 39.60 -12.72 -25.51
C ILE A 656 40.90 -11.92 -25.65
N ILE A 657 41.61 -12.15 -26.75
CA ILE A 657 42.84 -11.40 -27.09
C ILE A 657 42.64 -10.49 -28.29
N ALA A 658 41.72 -10.82 -29.20
CA ALA A 658 41.46 -10.02 -30.37
C ALA A 658 40.00 -10.16 -30.83
N ILE A 659 39.41 -9.02 -31.23
CA ILE A 659 38.12 -8.92 -31.93
C ILE A 659 38.32 -7.92 -33.07
N CYS A 660 37.85 -8.24 -34.26
CA CYS A 660 37.82 -7.34 -35.40
C CYS A 660 36.77 -7.78 -36.43
N THR A 661 36.41 -6.91 -37.36
CA THR A 661 35.61 -7.28 -38.55
C THR A 661 36.49 -8.16 -39.48
N ALA A 662 35.91 -9.22 -40.01
CA ALA A 662 36.61 -10.19 -40.84
C ALA A 662 36.50 -9.94 -42.36
N ASP A 663 35.59 -9.09 -42.77
CA ASP A 663 35.12 -8.95 -44.18
C ASP A 663 36.24 -8.54 -45.15
N ASN A 664 37.23 -7.80 -44.70
CA ASN A 664 38.36 -7.32 -45.50
C ASN A 664 39.59 -8.22 -45.46
N PHE A 665 39.50 -9.40 -44.83
CA PHE A 665 40.64 -10.28 -44.63
C PHE A 665 40.34 -11.70 -45.10
N ASN A 666 41.30 -12.31 -45.81
CA ASN A 666 41.15 -13.65 -46.34
C ASN A 666 41.99 -14.69 -45.63
N GLN A 667 42.86 -14.27 -44.72
CA GLN A 667 43.74 -15.16 -43.95
C GLN A 667 43.89 -14.66 -42.53
N LEU A 668 44.29 -15.58 -41.62
CA LEU A 668 44.57 -15.28 -40.22
C LEU A 668 45.94 -15.86 -39.84
N VAL A 669 46.75 -15.09 -39.14
CA VAL A 669 47.95 -15.56 -38.46
C VAL A 669 47.74 -15.48 -36.97
N LEU A 670 48.00 -16.59 -36.26
CA LEU A 670 48.09 -16.62 -34.81
C LEU A 670 49.56 -16.71 -34.39
N GLN A 671 49.93 -15.91 -33.39
CA GLN A 671 51.23 -15.92 -32.73
C GLN A 671 51.05 -16.38 -31.29
N THR A 672 51.92 -17.33 -30.83
CA THR A 672 51.92 -17.72 -29.41
C THR A 672 53.03 -16.99 -28.64
N GLU A 673 52.92 -16.98 -27.30
CA GLU A 673 53.97 -16.41 -26.41
C GLU A 673 55.33 -17.10 -26.62
N ASN A 674 55.35 -18.41 -26.89
CA ASN A 674 56.58 -19.19 -27.15
C ASN A 674 57.12 -19.03 -28.58
N GLY A 675 56.53 -18.12 -29.39
CA GLY A 675 56.97 -17.74 -30.72
C GLY A 675 56.61 -18.73 -31.82
N TYR A 676 55.57 -19.51 -31.68
CA TYR A 676 54.95 -20.27 -32.75
C TYR A 676 53.99 -19.43 -33.56
N PHE A 677 54.02 -19.57 -34.87
CA PHE A 677 53.15 -18.89 -35.83
C PHE A 677 52.43 -19.92 -36.68
N ILE A 678 51.15 -19.75 -36.86
CA ILE A 678 50.31 -20.52 -37.78
C ILE A 678 49.52 -19.58 -38.68
N ARG A 679 49.62 -19.80 -40.01
CA ARG A 679 48.84 -19.02 -41.01
C ARG A 679 47.89 -19.95 -41.74
N PHE A 680 46.62 -19.55 -41.85
CA PHE A 680 45.59 -20.33 -42.51
C PHE A 680 44.51 -19.42 -43.11
N PRO A 681 43.73 -19.93 -44.12
CA PRO A 681 42.66 -19.18 -44.73
C PRO A 681 41.53 -18.84 -43.71
N MET A 682 40.95 -17.63 -43.77
CA MET A 682 39.84 -17.19 -42.94
C MET A 682 38.61 -18.10 -43.09
N MET A 683 38.35 -18.62 -44.31
CA MET A 683 37.27 -19.56 -44.61
C MET A 683 37.28 -20.85 -43.78
N ASN A 684 38.44 -21.18 -43.19
CA ASN A 684 38.52 -22.34 -42.29
C ASN A 684 37.92 -22.10 -40.91
N ILE A 685 37.50 -20.84 -40.59
CA ILE A 685 36.87 -20.48 -39.33
C ILE A 685 35.36 -20.49 -39.57
N PRO A 686 34.58 -21.33 -38.87
CA PRO A 686 33.16 -21.41 -39.07
C PRO A 686 32.39 -20.19 -38.49
N GLU A 687 31.30 -19.83 -39.14
CA GLU A 687 30.30 -18.97 -38.55
C GLU A 687 29.59 -19.68 -37.40
N MET A 688 29.48 -19.05 -36.24
CA MET A 688 28.86 -19.61 -35.03
C MET A 688 28.10 -18.54 -34.27
N LYS A 689 27.13 -18.96 -33.47
CA LYS A 689 26.40 -18.04 -32.59
C LYS A 689 27.31 -17.49 -31.48
N LYS A 690 26.97 -16.31 -30.97
CA LYS A 690 27.67 -15.69 -29.83
C LYS A 690 27.77 -16.60 -28.59
N THR A 691 26.86 -17.55 -28.40
CA THR A 691 26.86 -18.49 -27.28
C THR A 691 27.79 -19.68 -27.45
N ALA A 692 28.49 -19.83 -28.59
CA ALA A 692 29.43 -20.89 -28.84
C ALA A 692 30.86 -20.52 -28.35
N ILE A 693 31.68 -21.50 -27.95
CA ILE A 693 33.05 -21.29 -27.52
C ILE A 693 33.95 -21.03 -28.75
N GLY A 694 33.71 -21.68 -29.86
CA GLY A 694 34.51 -21.59 -31.07
C GLY A 694 35.21 -22.91 -31.42
N VAL A 695 36.13 -22.84 -32.38
CA VAL A 695 36.94 -23.96 -32.86
C VAL A 695 38.41 -23.68 -32.60
N ARG A 696 39.22 -24.75 -32.45
CA ARG A 696 40.66 -24.63 -32.23
C ARG A 696 41.36 -24.05 -33.46
N GLY A 697 42.05 -22.91 -33.29
CA GLY A 697 42.87 -22.27 -34.31
C GLY A 697 44.29 -22.78 -34.35
N ILE A 698 44.91 -23.02 -33.19
CA ILE A 698 46.27 -23.51 -33.02
C ILE A 698 46.35 -24.56 -31.92
N SER A 699 47.22 -25.54 -32.04
CA SER A 699 47.52 -26.51 -30.97
C SER A 699 48.63 -25.96 -30.09
N LEU A 700 48.31 -25.60 -28.85
CA LEU A 700 49.24 -25.03 -27.88
C LEU A 700 50.03 -26.13 -27.15
N GLY A 701 51.30 -25.87 -26.86
CA GLY A 701 52.10 -26.69 -25.96
C GLY A 701 51.72 -26.42 -24.48
N SER A 702 52.23 -27.26 -23.57
CA SER A 702 51.99 -27.04 -22.13
C SER A 702 52.55 -25.67 -21.71
N GLY A 703 51.68 -24.85 -21.07
CA GLY A 703 52.06 -23.52 -20.61
C GLY A 703 52.18 -22.44 -21.69
N ASP A 704 51.82 -22.73 -22.96
CA ASP A 704 51.77 -21.73 -24.03
C ASP A 704 50.40 -21.11 -24.19
N SER A 705 50.33 -19.90 -24.70
CA SER A 705 49.11 -19.21 -25.00
C SER A 705 49.20 -18.34 -26.25
N VAL A 706 48.06 -18.03 -26.87
CA VAL A 706 48.07 -17.11 -28.01
C VAL A 706 48.31 -15.70 -27.51
N LYS A 707 49.30 -15.05 -28.12
CA LYS A 707 49.73 -13.68 -27.84
C LYS A 707 48.97 -12.65 -28.68
N ALA A 708 48.84 -12.95 -29.97
CA ALA A 708 48.24 -12.04 -30.94
C ALA A 708 47.58 -12.78 -32.11
N ALA A 709 46.57 -12.20 -32.68
CA ALA A 709 45.92 -12.62 -33.90
C ALA A 709 46.02 -11.48 -34.94
N TYR A 710 46.51 -11.81 -36.13
CA TYR A 710 46.73 -10.87 -37.24
C TYR A 710 45.87 -11.30 -38.43
N PRO A 711 44.71 -10.63 -38.62
CA PRO A 711 43.97 -10.78 -39.87
C PRO A 711 44.80 -10.22 -41.03
N LEU A 712 44.89 -10.94 -42.14
CA LEU A 712 45.65 -10.54 -43.28
C LEU A 712 44.80 -10.47 -44.53
N ASP A 713 45.02 -9.42 -45.33
CA ASP A 713 44.74 -9.42 -46.74
C ASP A 713 45.95 -9.97 -47.51
N SER A 714 45.75 -11.01 -48.30
CA SER A 714 46.86 -11.62 -49.08
C SER A 714 47.48 -10.69 -50.12
N SER A 715 46.80 -9.62 -50.51
CA SER A 715 47.27 -8.61 -51.44
C SER A 715 48.16 -7.55 -50.81
N GLN A 716 48.23 -7.47 -49.45
CA GLN A 716 49.00 -6.46 -48.75
C GLN A 716 50.07 -7.08 -47.86
N GLU A 717 51.29 -6.52 -47.86
CA GLU A 717 52.40 -7.02 -47.02
C GLU A 717 52.15 -6.58 -45.56
N CYS A 718 52.06 -7.56 -44.66
CA CYS A 718 52.00 -7.33 -43.23
C CYS A 718 53.26 -7.75 -42.53
N THR A 719 53.95 -6.81 -41.89
CA THR A 719 55.30 -7.03 -41.26
C THR A 719 55.19 -6.73 -39.75
N ILE A 720 55.64 -7.63 -38.91
CA ILE A 720 55.91 -7.37 -37.51
C ILE A 720 57.42 -7.18 -37.27
N ILE A 721 57.76 -6.20 -36.42
CA ILE A 721 59.15 -5.90 -36.04
C ILE A 721 59.30 -6.21 -34.54
N ARG A 722 60.36 -7.05 -34.24
CA ARG A 722 60.75 -7.35 -32.86
C ARG A 722 62.28 -7.48 -32.79
N ASN A 723 62.90 -6.82 -31.83
CA ASN A 723 64.36 -6.84 -31.67
C ASN A 723 65.08 -6.52 -32.98
N GLU A 724 64.64 -5.50 -33.72
CA GLU A 724 65.18 -5.06 -35.04
C GLU A 724 65.00 -6.05 -36.18
N LYS A 725 64.42 -7.22 -35.92
CA LYS A 725 64.14 -8.21 -36.98
C LYS A 725 62.74 -8.02 -37.54
N LYS A 726 62.61 -8.04 -38.84
CA LYS A 726 61.37 -7.97 -39.58
C LYS A 726 60.89 -9.36 -39.97
N LEU A 727 59.62 -9.68 -39.62
CA LEU A 727 58.97 -10.88 -40.10
C LEU A 727 57.80 -10.52 -40.97
N LEU A 728 57.82 -10.90 -42.23
CA LEU A 728 56.73 -10.81 -43.18
C LEU A 728 55.74 -11.97 -42.91
N LEU A 729 54.58 -11.64 -42.35
CA LEU A 729 53.54 -12.64 -42.01
C LEU A 729 52.95 -13.33 -43.24
N ASN A 730 52.94 -12.63 -44.39
CA ASN A 730 52.54 -13.19 -45.68
C ASN A 730 53.47 -14.24 -46.27
N LYS A 731 54.69 -14.32 -45.77
CA LYS A 731 55.68 -15.36 -46.18
C LYS A 731 55.64 -16.63 -45.34
N LEU A 732 54.83 -16.64 -44.23
CA LEU A 732 54.63 -17.87 -43.47
C LEU A 732 53.91 -18.91 -44.32
N LYS A 733 54.25 -20.20 -44.14
CA LYS A 733 53.56 -21.28 -44.87
C LYS A 733 52.10 -21.31 -44.59
N LEU A 734 51.23 -21.33 -45.58
CA LEU A 734 49.79 -21.49 -45.45
C LEU A 734 49.48 -22.97 -45.13
N VAL A 735 48.79 -23.21 -44.03
CA VAL A 735 48.45 -24.54 -43.53
C VAL A 735 46.97 -24.59 -43.07
N ASN A 736 46.51 -25.77 -42.69
CA ASN A 736 45.19 -25.88 -42.09
C ASN A 736 45.21 -25.43 -40.61
N ARG A 737 44.09 -24.88 -40.10
CA ARG A 737 43.94 -24.50 -38.69
C ARG A 737 44.10 -25.71 -37.74
N GLY A 738 44.41 -25.45 -36.49
CA GLY A 738 44.50 -26.48 -35.43
C GLY A 738 45.83 -27.18 -35.32
N GLY A 739 46.78 -26.91 -36.21
CA GLY A 739 48.13 -27.41 -36.15
C GLY A 739 49.02 -26.70 -35.10
N LYS A 740 50.21 -27.19 -34.79
CA LYS A 740 51.15 -26.62 -33.81
C LYS A 740 51.83 -25.32 -34.30
N GLY A 741 51.80 -25.08 -35.62
CA GLY A 741 52.45 -23.93 -36.22
C GLY A 741 53.99 -24.11 -36.31
N THR A 742 54.68 -23.08 -36.85
CA THR A 742 56.12 -23.04 -37.02
C THR A 742 56.78 -22.10 -36.03
N LYS A 743 57.79 -22.55 -35.34
CA LYS A 743 58.54 -21.69 -34.41
C LYS A 743 59.47 -20.75 -35.21
N VAL A 744 59.27 -19.45 -35.00
CA VAL A 744 60.09 -18.41 -35.61
C VAL A 744 60.85 -17.67 -34.52
N ARG A 745 62.17 -17.64 -34.63
CA ARG A 745 63.02 -16.90 -33.69
C ARG A 745 63.18 -15.45 -34.22
N ILE A 746 62.33 -14.55 -33.63
CA ILE A 746 62.37 -13.11 -33.92
C ILE A 746 63.07 -12.41 -32.76
#